data_f239342b6e6084f02122adabd1a7deec
#
_entry.id   f239342b6e6084f02122adabd1a7deec
#
_cell.length_a   1.000
_cell.length_b   1.000
_cell.length_c   1.000
_cell.angle_alpha   90.00
_cell.angle_beta   90.00
_cell.angle_gamma   90.00
#
_symmetry.space_group_name_H-M   'P 1'
#
loop_
_entity.id
_entity.type
_entity.pdbx_description
1 polymer ?
#
loop_
_entity_poly.entity_id
_entity_poly.type
_entity_poly.pdbx_seq_one_letter_code
_entity_poly.pdbx_strand_id
1 'polypeptide(L)'
;MKKIISTGKGQISRVTGNRRLRSKLFLLLIVTCGSASFARAQGGNLIDISGQVVDQQNKQALAGVSVSIKGSIAGTVTDDAGNFKLRTKFKFPLTLVFTSIGFQPQEFEVKSIESKLYIALLTQTNLGKEVVVTASRVPESRLRSPVAIEKLDIRAIRESAAPSFYDALENVKGVQMTTSSLTFKVPNTRGFNIPNNFRFMQLVDGVDMQAATLGVPLGNAIGPTELDIASVEITPGAASALYGMNAINGMANLLTKSPFTYQGLSFYHKTGVNHVDGIDDAPSILTETAIRYAKAFNNRFAFKINIGYMQGTDWRSNTRLDQNTNNLKSANPGFPALNGANNVAFDGWNKYGDDALAGSNVVSLSGLTINGNPNQTLRVARTGYWETDLVSPRVSNLKFDAALHYRISEKAELSYSYRIGNMSGVFQRGNKVRLDNVVIQNHHIELKGNNFVISGYVSIENTGDSYNVKPLADNMDLYSGGATDTKKPDSWGTKYKNALLEYATKNGGGLTDANLAAATQYAREQADASRVKPGTPEFNQLKNTIIKINNWDIKSSSIPDAPETGGAALVQKSRLYHTEAQWDLSSKVKIFDLLIGGDARVYEIIPDGNNFVDFSRPIDDRNKPEADGSFGANIYYKKFGSFAQVTKTFFDEKLKLFGSLRWDYNPEFKPKYTPRLAAVYTFKENHNFRFTYQQGYRFPALFEALSYVNNGRVKRVGSLPYINEGLGYLENSYTQQSVINFNAAVSAQGNTDEAALANRNLLVVADLPDAGPEKIVSYEVGYKAVLLNNRLVIDIDAYSNQYNGFLGQVQVFVPKGVSVGTDAAVLAMLDRNRDATTATSTTAASQGQDRYRVFTNAKNTYHNFGSALAITYNLYKKFTVAGNINFNEMKANKTEDIFVTGFNTPRWSTNLSFGNREIVKNIGFNVTWRWQDSFLWESPLVTGGVAAYSTLDGQVTFHLPKLKSAVKLGASDIFNHRYIQYAGGPTIGGLYYVAVTVDGLLK
;
A
#
# COMPACT_ATOMS: atom_id res chain seq x y z
N MET A 1 67.71 23.26 21.05
CA MET A 1 68.23 24.45 20.34
C MET A 1 67.29 24.77 19.28
N LYS A 2 66.46 25.77 19.47
CA LYS A 2 66.38 27.04 18.75
C LYS A 2 66.17 26.92 17.21
N LYS A 3 64.93 27.30 16.82
CA LYS A 3 64.53 28.35 15.87
C LYS A 3 64.67 27.98 14.38
N ILE A 4 63.67 28.21 13.52
CA ILE A 4 62.98 29.47 13.11
C ILE A 4 61.78 29.04 12.25
N ILE A 5 60.54 29.36 12.57
CA ILE A 5 59.54 30.31 12.03
C ILE A 5 59.61 30.62 10.55
N SER A 6 58.51 30.33 9.82
CA SER A 6 57.69 31.34 9.09
C SER A 6 56.47 30.68 8.41
N THR A 7 55.30 31.03 8.82
CA THR A 7 54.15 31.68 8.21
C THR A 7 53.61 31.10 6.89
N GLY A 8 52.39 30.60 6.99
CA GLY A 8 51.44 30.31 5.89
C GLY A 8 50.08 30.10 6.47
N LYS A 9 49.37 31.19 6.85
CA LYS A 9 47.94 31.14 7.20
C LYS A 9 47.14 30.92 5.94
N GLY A 10 46.55 29.70 5.78
CA GLY A 10 45.47 29.43 4.87
C GLY A 10 44.18 29.23 5.67
N GLN A 11 43.26 30.17 5.59
CA GLN A 11 41.96 30.13 6.25
C GLN A 11 41.12 29.01 5.65
N ILE A 12 40.81 28.00 6.43
CA ILE A 12 39.69 27.10 6.16
C ILE A 12 38.45 27.78 6.72
N SER A 13 37.70 28.45 5.90
CA SER A 13 36.38 28.98 6.22
C SER A 13 35.39 27.84 6.45
N ARG A 14 35.00 27.67 7.66
CA ARG A 14 33.85 26.82 8.07
C ARG A 14 32.60 27.38 7.37
N VAL A 15 32.05 26.62 6.44
CA VAL A 15 30.71 26.83 5.87
C VAL A 15 29.69 26.32 6.88
N THR A 16 29.47 27.05 7.97
CA THR A 16 28.33 26.82 8.91
C THR A 16 27.25 27.89 8.70
N GLY A 17 26.96 28.26 7.45
CA GLY A 17 26.15 29.43 7.12
C GLY A 17 24.75 29.19 6.55
N ASN A 18 24.33 27.92 6.26
CA ASN A 18 23.12 27.76 5.44
C ASN A 18 21.86 27.21 6.14
N ARG A 19 21.95 26.71 7.37
CA ARG A 19 20.75 26.26 8.10
C ARG A 19 19.90 27.43 8.64
N ARG A 20 20.53 28.54 9.05
CA ARG A 20 19.81 29.73 9.55
C ARG A 20 19.24 30.63 8.44
N LEU A 21 19.75 30.53 7.21
CA LEU A 21 19.22 31.31 6.07
C LEU A 21 17.94 30.65 5.51
N ARG A 22 17.86 29.32 5.46
CA ARG A 22 16.67 28.60 4.96
C ARG A 22 15.48 28.72 5.89
N SER A 23 15.68 28.70 7.21
CA SER A 23 14.62 28.96 8.19
C SER A 23 14.17 30.41 8.19
N LYS A 24 15.06 31.38 7.94
CA LYS A 24 14.73 32.81 7.81
C LYS A 24 14.01 33.12 6.51
N LEU A 25 14.32 32.43 5.40
CA LEU A 25 13.57 32.60 4.14
C LEU A 25 12.14 32.05 4.25
N PHE A 26 11.96 30.92 4.93
CA PHE A 26 10.63 30.35 5.17
C PHE A 26 9.79 31.22 6.13
N LEU A 27 10.41 31.79 7.16
CA LEU A 27 9.79 32.74 8.06
C LEU A 27 9.53 34.09 7.37
N LEU A 28 10.41 34.55 6.48
CA LEU A 28 10.26 35.78 5.71
C LEU A 28 9.12 35.66 4.68
N LEU A 29 8.95 34.50 4.05
CA LEU A 29 7.80 34.23 3.16
C LEU A 29 6.48 34.25 3.91
N ILE A 30 6.42 33.76 5.14
CA ILE A 30 5.24 33.83 6.01
C ILE A 30 4.97 35.24 6.48
N VAL A 31 6.01 36.02 6.78
CA VAL A 31 5.89 37.41 7.26
C VAL A 31 5.61 38.37 6.11
N THR A 32 6.15 38.18 4.91
CA THR A 32 5.86 39.06 3.74
C THR A 32 4.50 38.77 3.12
N CYS A 33 3.96 37.54 3.21
CA CYS A 33 2.55 37.28 2.89
C CYS A 33 1.58 37.81 3.96
N GLY A 34 2.03 37.98 5.21
CA GLY A 34 1.24 38.52 6.33
C GLY A 34 1.14 40.04 6.39
N SER A 35 2.03 40.77 5.71
CA SER A 35 2.05 42.24 5.76
C SER A 35 1.36 42.93 4.59
N ALA A 36 0.88 42.22 3.58
CA ALA A 36 0.08 42.76 2.51
C ALA A 36 -1.41 42.55 2.78
N SER A 37 -2.05 43.51 3.38
CA SER A 37 -3.50 43.66 3.51
C SER A 37 -4.08 43.56 4.92
N PHE A 38 -3.60 44.35 5.85
CA PHE A 38 -4.55 44.93 6.82
C PHE A 38 -5.39 46.01 6.11
N ALA A 39 -6.24 45.57 5.16
CA ALA A 39 -7.34 46.38 4.71
C ALA A 39 -8.31 46.48 5.90
N ARG A 40 -8.52 47.66 6.38
CA ARG A 40 -9.57 48.01 7.36
C ARG A 40 -10.86 47.36 6.90
N ALA A 41 -11.28 46.29 7.55
CA ALA A 41 -12.62 45.75 7.42
C ALA A 41 -13.56 46.81 7.94
N GLN A 42 -14.27 47.52 7.05
CA GLN A 42 -15.42 48.34 7.42
C GLN A 42 -16.36 47.49 8.29
N GLY A 43 -16.67 48.00 9.48
CA GLY A 43 -17.57 47.36 10.43
C GLY A 43 -18.97 47.24 9.87
N GLY A 44 -19.27 46.15 9.16
CA GLY A 44 -20.66 45.78 8.87
C GLY A 44 -21.33 45.29 10.18
N ASN A 45 -22.55 45.67 10.44
CA ASN A 45 -23.34 45.19 11.58
C ASN A 45 -23.46 43.64 11.48
N LEU A 46 -23.15 42.96 12.60
CA LEU A 46 -23.35 41.50 12.71
C LEU A 46 -24.85 41.23 12.80
N ILE A 47 -25.32 40.31 11.98
CA ILE A 47 -26.70 39.84 11.93
C ILE A 47 -26.76 38.45 12.58
N ASP A 48 -27.65 38.25 13.53
CA ASP A 48 -27.94 36.94 14.13
C ASP A 48 -29.20 36.35 13.49
N ILE A 49 -29.06 35.20 12.82
CA ILE A 49 -30.16 34.43 12.26
C ILE A 49 -30.34 33.19 13.14
N SER A 50 -31.56 32.98 13.63
CA SER A 50 -31.88 31.83 14.49
C SER A 50 -33.12 31.11 14.00
N GLY A 51 -33.21 29.82 14.32
CA GLY A 51 -34.37 29.00 13.97
C GLY A 51 -34.31 27.62 14.58
N GLN A 52 -35.28 26.80 14.19
CA GLN A 52 -35.37 25.40 14.56
C GLN A 52 -35.56 24.54 13.34
N VAL A 53 -34.87 23.40 13.31
CA VAL A 53 -34.98 22.38 12.26
C VAL A 53 -35.62 21.13 12.81
N VAL A 54 -36.63 20.63 12.11
CA VAL A 54 -37.39 19.43 12.50
C VAL A 54 -37.52 18.49 11.31
N ASP A 55 -37.81 17.24 11.59
CA ASP A 55 -38.26 16.26 10.61
C ASP A 55 -39.69 16.60 10.14
N GLN A 56 -39.91 16.66 8.84
CA GLN A 56 -41.22 17.01 8.29
C GLN A 56 -42.28 15.95 8.59
N GLN A 57 -41.93 14.68 8.70
CA GLN A 57 -42.88 13.57 8.88
C GLN A 57 -43.35 13.43 10.33
N ASN A 58 -42.41 13.46 11.28
CA ASN A 58 -42.71 13.18 12.69
C ASN A 58 -42.58 14.41 13.59
N LYS A 59 -42.24 15.59 13.06
CA LYS A 59 -42.03 16.86 13.76
C LYS A 59 -40.96 16.79 14.87
N GLN A 60 -40.16 15.77 14.91
CA GLN A 60 -39.05 15.66 15.88
C GLN A 60 -37.94 16.68 15.57
N ALA A 61 -37.34 17.23 16.59
CA ALA A 61 -36.22 18.15 16.48
C ALA A 61 -35.00 17.40 15.89
N LEU A 62 -34.33 18.03 14.93
CA LEU A 62 -33.17 17.46 14.27
C LEU A 62 -31.87 18.10 14.76
N ALA A 63 -31.13 17.33 15.57
CA ALA A 63 -29.80 17.71 16.04
C ALA A 63 -28.75 17.49 14.96
N GLY A 64 -27.70 18.34 14.95
CA GLY A 64 -26.55 18.17 14.07
C GLY A 64 -26.81 18.50 12.60
N VAL A 65 -27.89 19.20 12.27
CA VAL A 65 -28.14 19.70 10.92
C VAL A 65 -27.15 20.83 10.63
N SER A 66 -26.38 20.72 9.56
CA SER A 66 -25.52 21.79 9.08
C SER A 66 -26.36 22.89 8.45
N VAL A 67 -26.16 24.13 8.89
CA VAL A 67 -26.81 25.35 8.39
C VAL A 67 -25.73 26.27 7.88
N SER A 68 -25.64 26.45 6.56
CA SER A 68 -24.59 27.24 5.90
C SER A 68 -25.21 28.34 5.01
N ILE A 69 -24.46 29.38 4.73
CA ILE A 69 -24.86 30.42 3.76
C ILE A 69 -24.35 29.96 2.38
N LYS A 70 -25.22 29.93 1.39
CA LYS A 70 -24.89 29.56 0.01
C LYS A 70 -23.75 30.45 -0.52
N GLY A 71 -22.71 29.86 -1.05
CA GLY A 71 -21.53 30.58 -1.53
C GLY A 71 -20.60 31.10 -0.43
N SER A 72 -20.70 30.59 0.80
CA SER A 72 -19.86 30.94 1.94
C SER A 72 -19.41 29.68 2.67
N ILE A 73 -18.24 29.74 3.34
CA ILE A 73 -17.83 28.74 4.32
C ILE A 73 -18.44 28.97 5.72
N ALA A 74 -19.15 30.07 5.92
CA ALA A 74 -19.81 30.37 7.17
C ALA A 74 -21.03 29.46 7.39
N GLY A 75 -21.09 28.81 8.53
CA GLY A 75 -22.19 27.93 8.90
C GLY A 75 -22.19 27.62 10.38
N THR A 76 -23.26 26.99 10.83
CA THR A 76 -23.48 26.51 12.19
C THR A 76 -24.15 25.14 12.14
N VAL A 77 -24.40 24.53 13.28
CA VAL A 77 -25.16 23.27 13.38
C VAL A 77 -26.28 23.43 14.41
N THR A 78 -27.33 22.64 14.23
CA THR A 78 -28.41 22.58 15.21
C THR A 78 -28.00 21.85 16.48
N ASP A 79 -28.49 22.35 17.62
CA ASP A 79 -28.36 21.68 18.93
C ASP A 79 -29.29 20.45 19.05
N ASP A 80 -29.31 19.84 20.24
CA ASP A 80 -30.12 18.63 20.49
C ASP A 80 -31.64 18.90 20.44
N ALA A 81 -32.05 20.14 20.60
CA ALA A 81 -33.44 20.59 20.44
C ALA A 81 -33.74 21.09 19.01
N GLY A 82 -32.82 20.90 18.07
CA GLY A 82 -32.93 21.30 16.67
C GLY A 82 -32.76 22.83 16.46
N ASN A 83 -32.40 23.59 17.48
CA ASN A 83 -32.22 25.04 17.32
C ASN A 83 -30.83 25.36 16.72
N PHE A 84 -30.78 26.38 15.89
CA PHE A 84 -29.52 26.94 15.38
C PHE A 84 -29.44 28.44 15.61
N LYS A 85 -28.22 28.94 15.70
CA LYS A 85 -27.89 30.36 15.68
C LYS A 85 -26.69 30.58 14.77
N LEU A 86 -26.86 31.35 13.71
CA LEU A 86 -25.84 31.71 12.74
C LEU A 86 -25.61 33.25 12.79
N ARG A 87 -24.38 33.64 13.08
CA ARG A 87 -23.96 35.04 13.11
C ARG A 87 -23.14 35.30 11.83
N THR A 88 -23.55 36.36 11.09
CA THR A 88 -22.98 36.70 9.80
C THR A 88 -22.90 38.19 9.54
N LYS A 89 -22.04 38.59 8.59
CA LYS A 89 -21.97 39.95 8.04
C LYS A 89 -22.62 40.07 6.66
N PHE A 90 -23.15 38.96 6.11
CA PHE A 90 -23.87 39.02 4.84
C PHE A 90 -25.14 39.84 4.94
N LYS A 91 -25.40 40.63 3.90
CA LYS A 91 -26.63 41.40 3.76
C LYS A 91 -27.76 40.53 3.20
N PHE A 92 -28.98 40.87 3.54
CA PHE A 92 -30.17 40.27 2.92
C PHE A 92 -30.38 40.79 1.48
N PRO A 93 -31.00 39.98 0.58
CA PRO A 93 -31.40 38.59 0.81
C PRO A 93 -30.20 37.65 0.82
N LEU A 94 -30.26 36.60 1.64
CA LEU A 94 -29.26 35.53 1.64
C LEU A 94 -29.94 34.14 1.66
N THR A 95 -29.32 33.15 1.06
CA THR A 95 -29.86 31.80 1.04
C THR A 95 -29.13 30.95 2.08
N LEU A 96 -29.86 30.32 3.00
CA LEU A 96 -29.38 29.31 3.90
C LEU A 96 -29.55 27.94 3.25
N VAL A 97 -28.55 27.09 3.41
CA VAL A 97 -28.55 25.70 2.96
C VAL A 97 -28.53 24.82 4.19
N PHE A 98 -29.56 24.01 4.36
CA PHE A 98 -29.72 23.04 5.43
C PHE A 98 -29.36 21.66 4.91
N THR A 99 -28.40 21.01 5.54
CA THR A 99 -27.99 19.65 5.18
C THR A 99 -27.87 18.76 6.41
N SER A 100 -28.45 17.59 6.34
CA SER A 100 -28.33 16.55 7.38
C SER A 100 -28.31 15.18 6.74
N ILE A 101 -27.59 14.25 7.36
CA ILE A 101 -27.53 12.88 6.89
C ILE A 101 -28.93 12.25 7.03
N GLY A 102 -29.48 11.77 5.91
CA GLY A 102 -30.81 11.18 5.87
C GLY A 102 -31.94 12.15 5.58
N PHE A 103 -31.62 13.39 5.29
CA PHE A 103 -32.59 14.42 4.93
C PHE A 103 -32.24 15.07 3.61
N GLN A 104 -33.26 15.51 2.90
CA GLN A 104 -33.06 16.25 1.65
C GLN A 104 -32.45 17.61 1.97
N PRO A 105 -31.35 18.01 1.31
CA PRO A 105 -30.83 19.37 1.40
C PRO A 105 -31.93 20.37 1.03
N GLN A 106 -32.10 21.38 1.85
CA GLN A 106 -33.10 22.42 1.64
C GLN A 106 -32.43 23.77 1.59
N GLU A 107 -32.74 24.54 0.56
CA GLU A 107 -32.39 25.96 0.46
C GLU A 107 -33.55 26.82 0.94
N PHE A 108 -33.26 27.84 1.73
CA PHE A 108 -34.23 28.79 2.25
C PHE A 108 -33.70 30.19 2.08
N GLU A 109 -34.45 31.03 1.34
CA GLU A 109 -34.11 32.45 1.17
C GLU A 109 -34.58 33.27 2.36
N VAL A 110 -33.64 33.92 3.03
CA VAL A 110 -33.92 34.84 4.14
C VAL A 110 -33.86 36.27 3.60
N LYS A 111 -35.00 36.95 3.60
CA LYS A 111 -35.14 38.33 3.03
C LYS A 111 -34.96 39.42 4.06
N SER A 112 -35.19 39.11 5.33
CA SER A 112 -35.10 40.05 6.45
C SER A 112 -34.84 39.30 7.76
N ILE A 113 -34.58 40.04 8.84
CA ILE A 113 -34.50 39.46 10.19
C ILE A 113 -35.89 39.06 10.65
N GLU A 114 -36.17 37.76 10.67
CA GLU A 114 -37.39 37.18 11.22
C GLU A 114 -37.12 36.67 12.64
N SER A 115 -38.17 36.61 13.48
CA SER A 115 -38.04 36.27 14.89
C SER A 115 -37.48 34.89 15.16
N LYS A 116 -37.81 33.88 14.37
CA LYS A 116 -37.25 32.50 14.36
C LYS A 116 -37.66 31.80 13.08
N LEU A 117 -36.70 31.22 12.38
CA LEU A 117 -36.96 30.36 11.23
C LEU A 117 -37.42 28.96 11.68
N TYR A 118 -38.43 28.43 11.03
CA TYR A 118 -38.88 27.05 11.25
C TYR A 118 -38.68 26.25 9.96
N ILE A 119 -37.75 25.28 9.98
CA ILE A 119 -37.37 24.51 8.81
C ILE A 119 -37.73 23.05 9.03
N ALA A 120 -38.54 22.50 8.15
CA ALA A 120 -38.93 21.10 8.20
C ALA A 120 -38.24 20.34 7.09
N LEU A 121 -37.22 19.50 7.41
CA LEU A 121 -36.49 18.70 6.45
C LEU A 121 -37.27 17.42 6.11
N LEU A 122 -37.37 17.13 4.84
CA LEU A 122 -37.88 15.86 4.35
C LEU A 122 -36.87 14.74 4.60
N THR A 123 -37.33 13.65 5.21
CA THR A 123 -36.50 12.44 5.32
C THR A 123 -36.10 11.98 3.92
N GLN A 124 -34.80 11.94 3.69
CA GLN A 124 -34.27 11.57 2.39
C GLN A 124 -34.13 10.06 2.28
N THR A 125 -34.92 9.44 1.44
CA THR A 125 -34.63 8.13 0.86
C THR A 125 -33.80 8.25 -0.42
N ASN A 126 -33.22 9.42 -0.72
CA ASN A 126 -32.56 9.72 -1.99
C ASN A 126 -31.14 9.15 -2.01
N LEU A 127 -31.01 7.93 -2.47
CA LEU A 127 -29.75 7.37 -2.91
C LEU A 127 -29.29 8.09 -4.19
N GLY A 128 -28.00 8.36 -4.31
CA GLY A 128 -27.39 8.85 -5.56
C GLY A 128 -27.25 10.38 -5.71
N LYS A 129 -27.84 11.18 -4.85
CA LYS A 129 -27.68 12.65 -4.87
C LYS A 129 -26.58 13.15 -3.93
N GLU A 130 -25.73 12.23 -3.43
CA GLU A 130 -24.61 12.62 -2.56
C GLU A 130 -23.64 13.52 -3.32
N VAL A 131 -23.09 14.52 -2.60
CA VAL A 131 -22.05 15.38 -3.13
C VAL A 131 -20.68 14.67 -2.99
N VAL A 132 -19.89 14.71 -4.03
CA VAL A 132 -18.51 14.21 -4.08
C VAL A 132 -17.58 15.32 -4.57
N VAL A 133 -16.32 15.26 -4.19
CA VAL A 133 -15.30 16.25 -4.55
C VAL A 133 -14.17 15.60 -5.36
N THR A 134 -13.86 14.36 -5.10
CA THR A 134 -12.69 13.67 -5.64
C THR A 134 -12.73 13.51 -7.17
N ALA A 135 -13.91 13.41 -7.76
CA ALA A 135 -14.05 13.16 -9.19
C ALA A 135 -13.59 14.32 -10.10
N SER A 136 -13.79 15.56 -9.65
CA SER A 136 -13.53 16.78 -10.43
C SER A 136 -12.80 17.88 -9.66
N ARG A 137 -12.36 17.61 -8.43
CA ARG A 137 -11.77 18.58 -7.47
C ARG A 137 -12.70 19.76 -7.10
N VAL A 138 -13.94 19.69 -7.51
CA VAL A 138 -15.02 20.63 -7.12
C VAL A 138 -16.23 19.83 -6.63
N PRO A 139 -17.05 20.39 -5.71
CA PRO A 139 -18.25 19.70 -5.25
C PRO A 139 -19.24 19.47 -6.38
N GLU A 140 -19.62 18.20 -6.61
CA GLU A 140 -20.62 17.86 -7.62
C GLU A 140 -21.50 16.68 -7.16
N SER A 141 -22.66 16.50 -7.78
CA SER A 141 -23.52 15.35 -7.51
C SER A 141 -22.88 14.07 -8.03
N ARG A 142 -22.83 13.02 -7.18
CA ARG A 142 -22.34 11.67 -7.55
C ARG A 142 -23.05 11.11 -8.79
N LEU A 143 -24.34 11.42 -8.95
CA LEU A 143 -25.15 10.99 -10.05
C LEU A 143 -24.65 11.55 -11.41
N ARG A 144 -24.12 12.78 -11.40
CA ARG A 144 -23.65 13.53 -12.58
C ARG A 144 -22.12 13.59 -12.70
N SER A 145 -21.42 12.74 -11.95
CA SER A 145 -19.95 12.69 -11.97
C SER A 145 -19.45 12.19 -13.34
N PRO A 146 -18.42 12.84 -13.92
CA PRO A 146 -17.85 12.45 -15.19
C PRO A 146 -17.07 11.13 -15.14
N VAL A 147 -16.77 10.61 -13.97
CA VAL A 147 -16.06 9.34 -13.75
C VAL A 147 -16.81 8.47 -12.76
N ALA A 148 -16.50 7.16 -12.76
CA ALA A 148 -16.95 6.28 -11.69
C ALA A 148 -16.45 6.80 -10.35
N ILE A 149 -17.34 6.97 -9.39
CA ILE A 149 -17.00 7.34 -8.03
C ILE A 149 -17.95 6.67 -7.05
N GLU A 150 -17.37 6.04 -6.05
CA GLU A 150 -18.08 5.43 -4.96
C GLU A 150 -17.90 6.27 -3.68
N LYS A 151 -18.94 6.32 -2.85
CA LYS A 151 -18.89 7.03 -1.58
C LYS A 151 -19.42 6.15 -0.47
N LEU A 152 -18.57 5.94 0.52
CA LEU A 152 -18.95 5.33 1.79
C LEU A 152 -19.10 6.44 2.82
N ASP A 153 -20.33 6.79 3.14
CA ASP A 153 -20.61 7.85 4.12
C ASP A 153 -20.59 7.32 5.57
N ILE A 154 -20.65 8.22 6.54
CA ILE A 154 -20.59 7.88 7.97
C ILE A 154 -21.72 6.93 8.38
N ARG A 155 -22.87 6.96 7.70
CA ARG A 155 -23.99 6.06 7.97
C ARG A 155 -23.68 4.66 7.48
N ALA A 156 -23.25 4.51 6.23
CA ALA A 156 -22.86 3.23 5.67
C ALA A 156 -21.73 2.58 6.49
N ILE A 157 -20.78 3.38 6.98
CA ILE A 157 -19.72 2.94 7.89
C ILE A 157 -20.30 2.38 9.19
N ARG A 158 -21.21 3.10 9.82
CA ARG A 158 -21.81 2.68 11.11
C ARG A 158 -22.73 1.46 10.98
N GLU A 159 -23.43 1.33 9.87
CA GLU A 159 -24.35 0.21 9.58
C GLU A 159 -23.62 -1.03 9.04
N SER A 160 -22.37 -0.92 8.63
CA SER A 160 -21.57 -2.03 8.13
C SER A 160 -21.36 -3.11 9.19
N ALA A 161 -21.42 -4.38 8.77
CA ALA A 161 -21.04 -5.52 9.60
C ALA A 161 -19.51 -5.67 9.76
N ALA A 162 -18.74 -4.95 8.96
CA ALA A 162 -17.28 -4.99 9.01
C ALA A 162 -16.73 -4.52 10.36
N PRO A 163 -15.58 -5.09 10.83
CA PRO A 163 -15.01 -4.76 12.14
C PRO A 163 -14.44 -3.34 12.23
N SER A 164 -14.14 -2.69 11.10
CA SER A 164 -13.72 -1.29 11.03
C SER A 164 -14.26 -0.60 9.78
N PHE A 165 -14.22 0.73 9.74
CA PHE A 165 -14.58 1.47 8.52
C PHE A 165 -13.68 1.12 7.33
N TYR A 166 -12.42 0.75 7.61
CA TYR A 166 -11.46 0.41 6.58
C TYR A 166 -11.76 -0.98 5.98
N ASP A 167 -12.17 -1.94 6.79
CA ASP A 167 -12.67 -3.24 6.33
C ASP A 167 -13.96 -3.11 5.50
N ALA A 168 -14.80 -2.13 5.83
CA ALA A 168 -16.04 -1.87 5.08
C ALA A 168 -15.78 -1.46 3.62
N LEU A 169 -14.56 -1.02 3.25
CA LEU A 169 -14.19 -0.70 1.87
C LEU A 169 -14.25 -1.92 0.95
N GLU A 170 -14.08 -3.13 1.47
CA GLU A 170 -14.21 -4.38 0.70
C GLU A 170 -15.62 -4.62 0.15
N ASN A 171 -16.64 -3.97 0.75
CA ASN A 171 -18.01 -4.06 0.29
C ASN A 171 -18.35 -3.04 -0.82
N VAL A 172 -17.41 -2.16 -1.17
CA VAL A 172 -17.62 -1.14 -2.21
C VAL A 172 -17.40 -1.74 -3.60
N LYS A 173 -18.26 -1.36 -4.55
CA LYS A 173 -18.20 -1.83 -5.95
C LYS A 173 -16.79 -1.62 -6.55
N GLY A 174 -16.21 -2.70 -7.10
CA GLY A 174 -14.92 -2.67 -7.78
C GLY A 174 -13.70 -2.59 -6.87
N VAL A 175 -13.88 -2.59 -5.55
CA VAL A 175 -12.78 -2.59 -4.58
C VAL A 175 -12.39 -4.01 -4.21
N GLN A 176 -11.10 -4.24 -4.17
CA GLN A 176 -10.47 -5.45 -3.64
C GLN A 176 -9.59 -5.06 -2.47
N MET A 177 -9.53 -5.89 -1.46
CA MET A 177 -8.70 -5.67 -0.27
C MET A 177 -7.64 -6.74 -0.15
N THR A 178 -6.42 -6.33 0.17
CA THR A 178 -5.35 -7.24 0.59
C THR A 178 -5.05 -7.00 2.05
N THR A 179 -5.33 -8.00 2.88
CA THR A 179 -5.06 -7.97 4.33
C THR A 179 -3.76 -8.71 4.61
N SER A 180 -2.70 -7.98 4.92
CA SER A 180 -1.41 -8.56 5.34
C SER A 180 -1.29 -8.65 6.87
N SER A 181 -2.02 -7.80 7.60
CA SER A 181 -2.04 -7.71 9.06
C SER A 181 -3.34 -7.03 9.50
N LEU A 182 -3.72 -7.17 10.75
CA LEU A 182 -4.81 -6.39 11.35
C LEU A 182 -4.56 -4.88 11.24
N THR A 183 -3.29 -4.47 11.28
CA THR A 183 -2.86 -3.06 11.16
C THR A 183 -2.50 -2.65 9.74
N PHE A 184 -2.38 -3.58 8.81
CA PHE A 184 -1.92 -3.29 7.45
C PHE A 184 -2.81 -3.92 6.40
N LYS A 185 -3.64 -3.10 5.78
CA LYS A 185 -4.58 -3.47 4.72
C LYS A 185 -4.46 -2.48 3.56
N VAL A 186 -4.57 -2.97 2.33
CA VAL A 186 -4.40 -2.17 1.13
C VAL A 186 -5.59 -2.37 0.20
N PRO A 187 -6.38 -1.33 -0.08
CA PRO A 187 -7.41 -1.36 -1.11
C PRO A 187 -6.77 -1.23 -2.50
N ASN A 188 -7.44 -1.80 -3.48
CA ASN A 188 -7.11 -1.70 -4.88
C ASN A 188 -8.37 -1.74 -5.75
N THR A 189 -8.26 -1.32 -7.01
CA THR A 189 -9.33 -1.43 -8.00
C THR A 189 -8.79 -1.87 -9.36
N ARG A 190 -9.61 -2.60 -10.14
CA ARG A 190 -9.36 -2.92 -11.55
C ARG A 190 -8.05 -3.68 -11.84
N GLY A 191 -7.68 -4.62 -10.97
CA GLY A 191 -6.54 -5.51 -11.20
C GLY A 191 -5.21 -5.03 -10.60
N PHE A 192 -4.17 -5.88 -10.74
CA PHE A 192 -2.84 -5.66 -10.16
C PHE A 192 -2.86 -5.50 -8.65
N ASN A 193 -3.56 -6.43 -8.00
CA ASN A 193 -3.71 -6.43 -6.55
C ASN A 193 -2.44 -6.96 -5.88
N ILE A 194 -1.65 -6.06 -5.33
CA ILE A 194 -0.40 -6.36 -4.62
C ILE A 194 -0.33 -5.56 -3.31
N PRO A 195 0.25 -6.12 -2.23
CA PRO A 195 0.31 -5.42 -0.94
C PRO A 195 1.09 -4.10 -0.94
N ASN A 196 2.07 -3.95 -1.84
CA ASN A 196 2.81 -2.71 -2.05
C ASN A 196 2.31 -1.95 -3.29
N ASN A 197 1.05 -1.58 -3.31
CA ASN A 197 0.39 -1.05 -4.50
C ASN A 197 0.82 0.38 -4.85
N PHE A 198 1.80 0.51 -5.74
CA PHE A 198 2.27 1.81 -6.26
C PHE A 198 1.30 2.47 -7.27
N ARG A 199 0.24 1.78 -7.67
CA ARG A 199 -0.71 2.22 -8.69
C ARG A 199 -2.01 2.78 -8.10
N PHE A 200 -2.20 2.62 -6.79
CA PHE A 200 -3.38 3.09 -6.06
C PHE A 200 -2.98 4.15 -5.04
N MET A 201 -3.62 5.31 -5.09
CA MET A 201 -3.34 6.44 -4.19
C MET A 201 -4.32 6.45 -3.03
N GLN A 202 -3.81 6.70 -1.81
CA GLN A 202 -4.65 6.95 -0.64
C GLN A 202 -4.36 8.33 -0.07
N LEU A 203 -5.41 9.12 0.07
CA LEU A 203 -5.34 10.46 0.65
C LEU A 203 -6.14 10.52 1.95
N VAL A 204 -5.70 11.36 2.88
CA VAL A 204 -6.50 11.80 4.03
C VAL A 204 -6.53 13.32 4.02
N ASP A 205 -7.70 13.90 3.78
CA ASP A 205 -7.88 15.35 3.60
C ASP A 205 -6.90 15.94 2.56
N GLY A 206 -6.66 15.22 1.46
CA GLY A 206 -5.73 15.61 0.39
C GLY A 206 -4.25 15.28 0.62
N VAL A 207 -3.86 14.86 1.83
CA VAL A 207 -2.48 14.44 2.14
C VAL A 207 -2.25 13.00 1.71
N ASP A 208 -1.20 12.76 0.93
CA ASP A 208 -0.80 11.42 0.48
C ASP A 208 -0.28 10.58 1.66
N MET A 209 -0.91 9.41 1.87
CA MET A 209 -0.59 8.49 2.96
C MET A 209 0.44 7.43 2.57
N GLN A 210 1.13 7.60 1.47
CA GLN A 210 2.18 6.69 1.06
C GLN A 210 3.43 6.91 1.91
N ALA A 211 3.92 5.84 2.55
CA ALA A 211 5.28 5.78 3.07
C ALA A 211 6.24 5.73 1.88
N ALA A 212 6.99 6.79 1.67
CA ALA A 212 7.67 7.06 0.39
C ALA A 212 8.72 6.02 0.03
N THR A 213 9.57 5.62 0.99
CA THR A 213 10.64 4.64 0.77
C THR A 213 10.18 3.19 0.97
N LEU A 214 9.25 2.91 1.88
CA LEU A 214 8.56 1.62 1.94
C LEU A 214 7.75 1.35 0.68
N GLY A 215 7.25 2.42 0.03
CA GLY A 215 6.47 2.32 -1.19
C GLY A 215 5.09 1.70 -0.99
N VAL A 216 4.47 1.92 0.18
CA VAL A 216 3.16 1.35 0.52
C VAL A 216 2.22 2.42 1.04
N PRO A 217 0.92 2.35 0.71
CA PRO A 217 -0.07 3.23 1.31
C PRO A 217 -0.41 2.73 2.72
N LEU A 218 -0.25 3.61 3.72
CA LEU A 218 -0.48 3.30 5.14
C LEU A 218 -1.79 3.89 5.67
N GLY A 219 -2.80 4.06 4.82
CA GLY A 219 -4.03 4.77 5.16
C GLY A 219 -4.79 4.25 6.37
N ASN A 220 -4.79 2.94 6.64
CA ASN A 220 -5.41 2.42 7.86
C ASN A 220 -4.51 2.51 9.10
N ALA A 221 -3.20 2.67 8.93
CA ALA A 221 -2.27 2.79 10.06
C ALA A 221 -2.12 4.24 10.56
N ILE A 222 -2.19 5.24 9.66
CA ILE A 222 -2.01 6.66 9.98
C ILE A 222 -3.22 7.53 9.62
N GLY A 223 -4.29 6.91 9.13
CA GLY A 223 -5.55 7.57 8.78
C GLY A 223 -6.39 7.95 10.01
N PRO A 224 -7.60 8.45 9.78
CA PRO A 224 -8.51 8.83 10.87
C PRO A 224 -8.90 7.64 11.73
N THR A 225 -9.34 7.92 12.95
CA THR A 225 -9.99 6.94 13.81
C THR A 225 -11.46 6.72 13.39
N GLU A 226 -12.10 5.67 13.91
CA GLU A 226 -13.55 5.41 13.74
C GLU A 226 -14.43 6.64 14.12
N LEU A 227 -13.94 7.48 15.04
CA LEU A 227 -14.66 8.65 15.50
C LEU A 227 -14.52 9.85 14.58
N ASP A 228 -13.40 9.98 13.84
CA ASP A 228 -13.12 11.19 13.04
C ASP A 228 -13.38 11.04 11.54
N ILE A 229 -13.63 9.82 11.05
CA ILE A 229 -13.99 9.61 9.64
C ILE A 229 -15.38 10.19 9.34
N ALA A 230 -15.49 10.99 8.29
CA ALA A 230 -16.76 11.53 7.78
C ALA A 230 -17.26 10.75 6.57
N SER A 231 -16.37 10.45 5.61
CA SER A 231 -16.68 9.63 4.45
C SER A 231 -15.40 9.17 3.77
N VAL A 232 -15.51 8.14 2.92
CA VAL A 232 -14.47 7.72 1.99
C VAL A 232 -15.02 7.85 0.57
N GLU A 233 -14.29 8.56 -0.28
CA GLU A 233 -14.57 8.66 -1.72
C GLU A 233 -13.55 7.83 -2.48
N ILE A 234 -14.01 6.88 -3.31
CA ILE A 234 -13.15 6.00 -4.10
C ILE A 234 -13.43 6.25 -5.58
N THR A 235 -12.38 6.56 -6.32
CA THR A 235 -12.42 6.65 -7.78
C THR A 235 -11.70 5.43 -8.34
N PRO A 236 -12.43 4.45 -8.90
CA PRO A 236 -11.82 3.29 -9.55
C PRO A 236 -11.15 3.68 -10.86
N GLY A 237 -10.00 3.03 -11.17
CA GLY A 237 -9.26 3.28 -12.40
C GLY A 237 -8.45 4.57 -12.39
N ALA A 238 -8.08 5.06 -13.59
CA ALA A 238 -7.14 6.17 -13.69
C ALA A 238 -7.72 7.49 -13.16
N ALA A 239 -7.02 8.12 -12.22
CA ALA A 239 -7.31 9.45 -11.68
C ALA A 239 -6.16 10.45 -11.92
N SER A 240 -5.16 10.06 -12.71
CA SER A 240 -3.90 10.81 -12.90
C SER A 240 -4.10 12.19 -13.48
N ALA A 241 -5.13 12.42 -14.30
CA ALA A 241 -5.38 13.70 -14.94
C ALA A 241 -5.64 14.87 -13.96
N LEU A 242 -6.00 14.58 -12.72
CA LEU A 242 -6.23 15.59 -11.68
C LEU A 242 -5.27 15.46 -10.50
N TYR A 243 -4.96 14.22 -10.10
CA TYR A 243 -4.18 13.95 -8.88
C TYR A 243 -2.72 13.63 -9.16
N GLY A 244 -2.33 13.64 -10.45
CA GLY A 244 -0.97 13.38 -10.88
C GLY A 244 -0.63 11.91 -10.95
N MET A 245 0.65 11.66 -11.19
CA MET A 245 1.18 10.34 -11.43
C MET A 245 1.15 9.49 -10.15
N ASN A 246 0.85 8.22 -10.29
CA ASN A 246 0.64 7.12 -9.34
C ASN A 246 -0.83 6.75 -9.07
N ALA A 247 -1.82 7.55 -9.53
CA ALA A 247 -3.24 7.20 -9.44
C ALA A 247 -3.72 6.57 -10.77
N ILE A 248 -3.09 5.45 -11.20
CA ILE A 248 -3.46 4.81 -12.48
C ILE A 248 -4.44 3.65 -12.32
N ASN A 249 -4.51 3.02 -11.14
CA ASN A 249 -5.48 1.97 -10.82
C ASN A 249 -6.58 2.43 -9.87
N GLY A 250 -6.56 3.68 -9.46
CA GLY A 250 -7.57 4.25 -8.60
C GLY A 250 -7.01 5.07 -7.45
N MET A 251 -7.93 5.62 -6.70
CA MET A 251 -7.61 6.36 -5.48
C MET A 251 -8.74 6.29 -4.46
N ALA A 252 -8.39 6.39 -3.19
CA ALA A 252 -9.31 6.61 -2.08
C ALA A 252 -8.95 7.92 -1.36
N ASN A 253 -9.94 8.77 -1.13
CA ASN A 253 -9.81 9.97 -0.33
C ASN A 253 -10.66 9.84 0.94
N LEU A 254 -9.99 9.77 2.08
CA LEU A 254 -10.60 9.68 3.40
C LEU A 254 -10.80 11.10 3.92
N LEU A 255 -12.04 11.48 4.12
CA LEU A 255 -12.41 12.82 4.59
C LEU A 255 -12.72 12.77 6.08
N THR A 256 -12.12 13.68 6.84
CA THR A 256 -12.30 13.76 8.28
C THR A 256 -13.41 14.72 8.69
N LYS A 257 -13.93 14.56 9.89
CA LYS A 257 -14.98 15.43 10.45
C LYS A 257 -14.46 16.84 10.72
N SER A 258 -15.16 17.85 10.21
CA SER A 258 -14.87 19.25 10.52
C SER A 258 -15.17 19.58 11.99
N PRO A 259 -14.29 20.28 12.71
CA PRO A 259 -14.53 20.67 14.08
C PRO A 259 -15.61 21.75 14.23
N PHE A 260 -15.92 22.47 13.15
CA PHE A 260 -17.04 23.41 13.17
C PHE A 260 -18.40 22.71 13.20
N THR A 261 -18.50 21.55 12.51
CA THR A 261 -19.77 20.83 12.36
C THR A 261 -19.93 19.73 13.43
N TYR A 262 -18.87 19.00 13.72
CA TYR A 262 -18.91 17.87 14.64
C TYR A 262 -18.18 18.20 15.95
N GLN A 263 -18.88 18.89 16.84
CA GLN A 263 -18.35 19.33 18.14
C GLN A 263 -18.66 18.35 19.26
N GLY A 264 -17.94 18.49 20.37
CA GLY A 264 -18.12 17.72 21.59
C GLY A 264 -17.10 16.59 21.75
N LEU A 265 -17.25 15.88 22.87
CA LEU A 265 -16.44 14.71 23.23
C LEU A 265 -17.12 13.45 22.68
N SER A 266 -16.35 12.63 21.99
CA SER A 266 -16.79 11.31 21.52
C SER A 266 -15.80 10.24 22.01
N PHE A 267 -16.33 9.04 22.27
CA PHE A 267 -15.58 7.89 22.76
C PHE A 267 -15.98 6.64 21.97
N TYR A 268 -15.00 5.82 21.65
CA TYR A 268 -15.19 4.52 21.02
C TYR A 268 -14.33 3.48 21.71
N HIS A 269 -14.91 2.32 21.98
CA HIS A 269 -14.19 1.15 22.47
C HIS A 269 -14.72 -0.10 21.81
N LYS A 270 -13.81 -0.93 21.31
CA LYS A 270 -14.10 -2.26 20.76
C LYS A 270 -13.24 -3.30 21.46
N THR A 271 -13.89 -4.39 21.89
CA THR A 271 -13.21 -5.62 22.30
C THR A 271 -13.65 -6.73 21.35
N GLY A 272 -12.71 -7.44 20.79
CA GLY A 272 -12.94 -8.56 19.90
C GLY A 272 -12.11 -9.77 20.27
N VAL A 273 -12.48 -10.92 19.73
CA VAL A 273 -11.76 -12.20 19.88
C VAL A 273 -11.55 -12.79 18.49
N ASN A 274 -10.33 -13.16 18.19
CA ASN A 274 -9.93 -13.94 17.01
C ASN A 274 -9.24 -15.24 17.42
N HIS A 275 -8.83 -16.08 16.47
CA HIS A 275 -8.24 -17.41 16.70
C HIS A 275 -9.14 -18.34 17.54
N VAL A 276 -10.47 -18.24 17.36
CA VAL A 276 -11.46 -18.91 18.20
C VAL A 276 -11.40 -20.44 18.11
N ASP A 277 -10.83 -20.98 17.05
CA ASP A 277 -10.63 -22.43 16.86
C ASP A 277 -9.38 -22.98 17.57
N GLY A 278 -8.47 -22.10 18.01
CA GLY A 278 -7.23 -22.50 18.68
C GLY A 278 -6.22 -23.24 17.79
N ILE A 279 -6.39 -23.24 16.45
CA ILE A 279 -5.54 -24.04 15.54
C ILE A 279 -4.15 -23.40 15.38
N ASP A 280 -4.08 -22.09 15.14
CA ASP A 280 -2.81 -21.38 14.87
C ASP A 280 -2.24 -20.69 16.11
N ASP A 281 -3.12 -20.15 16.91
CA ASP A 281 -2.86 -19.50 18.19
C ASP A 281 -4.06 -19.72 19.11
N ALA A 282 -3.86 -19.56 20.41
CA ALA A 282 -4.96 -19.57 21.38
C ALA A 282 -5.92 -18.39 21.10
N PRO A 283 -7.23 -18.54 21.44
CA PRO A 283 -8.17 -17.43 21.33
C PRO A 283 -7.61 -16.15 21.93
N SER A 284 -7.56 -15.08 21.16
CA SER A 284 -6.83 -13.87 21.51
C SER A 284 -7.72 -12.64 21.48
N ILE A 285 -7.53 -11.75 22.45
CA ILE A 285 -8.30 -10.52 22.57
C ILE A 285 -7.66 -9.43 21.73
N LEU A 286 -8.51 -8.78 20.92
CA LEU A 286 -8.21 -7.52 20.23
C LEU A 286 -8.95 -6.40 20.96
N THR A 287 -8.25 -5.29 21.20
CA THR A 287 -8.86 -4.07 21.74
C THR A 287 -8.55 -2.88 20.87
N GLU A 288 -9.54 -2.01 20.70
CA GLU A 288 -9.38 -0.72 20.02
C GLU A 288 -10.14 0.36 20.80
N THR A 289 -9.45 1.44 21.17
CA THR A 289 -10.04 2.57 21.89
C THR A 289 -9.71 3.86 21.16
N ALA A 290 -10.70 4.74 21.01
CA ALA A 290 -10.49 6.07 20.45
C ALA A 290 -11.25 7.13 21.23
N ILE A 291 -10.67 8.33 21.28
CA ILE A 291 -11.26 9.53 21.89
C ILE A 291 -11.12 10.66 20.89
N ARG A 292 -12.20 11.41 20.71
CA ARG A 292 -12.22 12.62 19.88
C ARG A 292 -12.86 13.76 20.66
N TYR A 293 -12.18 14.90 20.67
CA TYR A 293 -12.76 16.15 21.19
C TYR A 293 -12.61 17.27 20.16
N ALA A 294 -13.68 17.99 19.92
CA ALA A 294 -13.68 19.13 19.02
C ALA A 294 -14.56 20.26 19.56
N LYS A 295 -14.12 21.50 19.40
CA LYS A 295 -14.84 22.70 19.84
C LYS A 295 -14.64 23.84 18.85
N ALA A 296 -15.71 24.57 18.60
CA ALA A 296 -15.67 25.81 17.82
C ALA A 296 -16.05 27.01 18.70
N PHE A 297 -15.39 28.14 18.46
CA PHE A 297 -15.61 29.38 19.17
C PHE A 297 -16.07 30.46 18.18
N ASN A 298 -17.25 31.04 18.44
CA ASN A 298 -17.84 32.14 17.66
C ASN A 298 -17.83 31.86 16.12
N ASN A 299 -17.90 30.59 15.72
CA ASN A 299 -17.82 30.18 14.34
C ASN A 299 -16.56 30.67 13.57
N ARG A 300 -15.53 31.08 14.28
CA ARG A 300 -14.31 31.69 13.72
C ARG A 300 -13.07 30.87 13.98
N PHE A 301 -12.92 30.34 15.17
CA PHE A 301 -11.80 29.44 15.54
C PHE A 301 -12.38 28.11 15.97
N ALA A 302 -11.74 27.02 15.53
CA ALA A 302 -12.10 25.68 15.97
C ALA A 302 -10.85 24.80 16.08
N PHE A 303 -10.92 23.80 16.93
CA PHE A 303 -9.89 22.77 17.02
C PHE A 303 -10.51 21.39 17.18
N LYS A 304 -9.75 20.37 16.80
CA LYS A 304 -10.04 18.97 17.11
C LYS A 304 -8.77 18.25 17.56
N ILE A 305 -8.97 17.28 18.42
CA ILE A 305 -7.92 16.34 18.86
C ILE A 305 -8.52 14.93 18.84
N ASN A 306 -7.78 14.00 18.28
CA ASN A 306 -8.14 12.60 18.22
C ASN A 306 -6.96 11.76 18.70
N ILE A 307 -7.24 10.72 19.44
CA ILE A 307 -6.30 9.68 19.80
C ILE A 307 -6.97 8.33 19.66
N GLY A 308 -6.26 7.36 19.08
CA GLY A 308 -6.73 5.99 18.96
C GLY A 308 -5.60 5.01 19.21
N TYR A 309 -5.89 3.93 19.91
CA TYR A 309 -4.95 2.85 20.15
C TYR A 309 -5.63 1.50 19.92
N MET A 310 -4.97 0.65 19.12
CA MET A 310 -5.38 -0.73 18.86
C MET A 310 -4.24 -1.67 19.18
N GLN A 311 -4.57 -2.82 19.76
CA GLN A 311 -3.65 -3.93 19.94
C GLN A 311 -4.38 -5.27 19.79
N GLY A 312 -3.64 -6.28 19.36
CA GLY A 312 -4.16 -7.63 19.19
C GLY A 312 -3.10 -8.63 18.77
N THR A 313 -3.56 -9.84 18.50
CA THR A 313 -2.77 -10.92 17.90
C THR A 313 -3.13 -11.03 16.42
N ASP A 314 -2.13 -10.92 15.55
CA ASP A 314 -2.29 -10.96 14.09
C ASP A 314 -2.63 -12.36 13.60
N TRP A 315 -3.23 -12.43 12.41
CA TRP A 315 -3.40 -13.67 11.67
C TRP A 315 -2.04 -14.27 11.28
N ARG A 316 -1.92 -15.59 11.36
CA ARG A 316 -0.65 -16.28 11.06
C ARG A 316 -0.52 -16.60 9.59
N SER A 317 0.66 -16.33 9.03
CA SER A 317 1.07 -16.88 7.74
C SER A 317 1.70 -18.24 8.00
N ASN A 318 0.97 -19.31 7.78
CA ASN A 318 1.34 -20.66 8.19
C ASN A 318 1.01 -21.72 7.14
N THR A 319 0.79 -21.32 5.90
CA THR A 319 0.53 -22.22 4.79
C THR A 319 1.69 -23.19 4.59
N ARG A 320 1.40 -24.52 4.59
CA ARG A 320 2.38 -25.61 4.49
C ARG A 320 2.52 -26.16 3.06
N LEU A 321 2.14 -25.38 2.05
CA LEU A 321 2.26 -25.76 0.65
C LEU A 321 3.69 -25.59 0.16
N ASP A 322 4.11 -26.50 -0.74
CA ASP A 322 5.37 -26.44 -1.45
C ASP A 322 5.19 -25.62 -2.74
N GLN A 323 6.06 -24.65 -3.01
CA GLN A 323 6.04 -23.89 -4.27
C GLN A 323 6.27 -24.77 -5.50
N ASN A 324 7.00 -25.87 -5.34
CA ASN A 324 7.32 -26.80 -6.43
C ASN A 324 6.15 -27.66 -6.88
N THR A 325 5.15 -27.92 -6.03
CA THR A 325 3.98 -28.75 -6.38
C THR A 325 3.16 -28.17 -7.52
N ASN A 326 3.05 -26.84 -7.60
CA ASN A 326 2.29 -26.17 -8.65
C ASN A 326 2.97 -26.25 -10.02
N ASN A 327 4.27 -26.50 -10.07
CA ASN A 327 5.05 -26.63 -11.32
C ASN A 327 5.21 -28.08 -11.79
N LEU A 328 4.64 -29.07 -11.09
CA LEU A 328 4.72 -30.50 -11.39
C LEU A 328 6.15 -31.06 -11.57
N LYS A 329 7.17 -30.34 -11.13
CA LYS A 329 8.56 -30.69 -11.29
C LYS A 329 9.21 -30.80 -9.93
N SER A 330 9.39 -32.02 -9.46
CA SER A 330 10.30 -32.31 -8.36
C SER A 330 11.69 -31.76 -8.69
N ALA A 331 12.39 -31.19 -7.71
CA ALA A 331 13.80 -30.83 -7.88
C ALA A 331 14.68 -32.04 -8.13
N ASN A 332 14.18 -33.25 -7.83
CA ASN A 332 14.83 -34.55 -8.02
C ASN A 332 13.94 -35.49 -8.85
N PRO A 333 13.66 -35.20 -10.14
CA PRO A 333 12.67 -35.91 -10.94
C PRO A 333 13.06 -37.40 -11.18
N GLY A 334 14.34 -37.71 -11.10
CA GLY A 334 14.85 -39.09 -11.24
C GLY A 334 14.65 -39.97 -9.99
N PHE A 335 14.15 -39.43 -8.89
CA PHE A 335 14.04 -40.13 -7.60
C PHE A 335 12.62 -40.04 -7.04
N PRO A 336 11.67 -40.87 -7.49
CA PRO A 336 10.26 -40.82 -7.04
C PRO A 336 10.07 -41.00 -5.53
N ALA A 337 10.98 -41.71 -4.85
CA ALA A 337 10.96 -41.87 -3.39
C ALA A 337 11.08 -40.55 -2.62
N LEU A 338 11.60 -39.49 -3.26
CA LEU A 338 11.78 -38.17 -2.69
C LEU A 338 10.65 -37.21 -3.07
N ASN A 339 9.49 -37.69 -3.49
CA ASN A 339 8.33 -36.88 -3.80
C ASN A 339 7.37 -36.72 -2.59
N GLY A 340 6.49 -35.76 -2.66
CA GLY A 340 5.48 -35.52 -1.64
C GLY A 340 6.08 -35.19 -0.26
N ALA A 341 5.70 -35.95 0.76
CA ALA A 341 6.17 -35.73 2.14
C ALA A 341 7.69 -35.94 2.31
N ASN A 342 8.31 -36.71 1.43
CA ASN A 342 9.74 -36.98 1.44
C ASN A 342 10.56 -36.01 0.58
N ASN A 343 9.95 -34.95 0.08
CA ASN A 343 10.65 -33.97 -0.76
C ASN A 343 11.77 -33.26 0.01
N VAL A 344 13.01 -33.67 -0.25
CA VAL A 344 14.19 -33.07 0.39
C VAL A 344 14.52 -31.67 -0.08
N ALA A 345 13.91 -31.23 -1.18
CA ALA A 345 14.01 -29.89 -1.75
C ALA A 345 12.71 -29.08 -1.54
N PHE A 346 11.99 -29.38 -0.45
CA PHE A 346 10.75 -28.66 -0.11
C PHE A 346 11.00 -27.17 0.06
N ASP A 347 10.23 -26.34 -0.65
CA ASP A 347 10.25 -24.88 -0.62
C ASP A 347 8.87 -24.36 -0.16
N GLY A 348 8.73 -24.11 1.13
CA GLY A 348 7.43 -23.78 1.73
C GLY A 348 7.01 -22.33 1.50
N TRP A 349 5.71 -22.10 1.27
CA TRP A 349 5.15 -20.74 1.05
C TRP A 349 5.49 -19.77 2.19
N ASN A 350 5.44 -20.23 3.43
CA ASN A 350 5.71 -19.42 4.62
C ASN A 350 6.92 -19.95 5.40
N LYS A 351 7.90 -20.48 4.69
CA LYS A 351 9.16 -20.97 5.21
C LYS A 351 10.32 -20.22 4.55
N TYR A 352 11.36 -19.97 5.28
CA TYR A 352 12.48 -19.16 4.80
C TYR A 352 13.81 -19.79 5.22
N GLY A 353 14.86 -19.58 4.44
CA GLY A 353 16.13 -20.25 4.61
C GLY A 353 16.23 -21.61 3.92
N ASP A 354 15.12 -22.11 3.36
CA ASP A 354 15.01 -23.40 2.67
C ASP A 354 14.98 -23.29 1.14
N ASP A 355 15.00 -22.07 0.57
CA ASP A 355 14.76 -21.73 -0.83
C ASP A 355 15.44 -22.67 -1.83
N ALA A 356 14.66 -23.63 -2.34
CA ALA A 356 15.13 -24.66 -3.26
C ALA A 356 15.24 -24.18 -4.71
N LEU A 357 14.51 -23.13 -5.10
CA LEU A 357 14.45 -22.65 -6.49
C LEU A 357 15.42 -21.51 -6.77
N ALA A 358 15.63 -20.62 -5.82
CA ALA A 358 16.51 -19.47 -6.01
C ALA A 358 18.00 -19.82 -5.96
N GLY A 359 18.34 -21.06 -5.65
CA GLY A 359 19.72 -21.55 -5.66
C GLY A 359 20.61 -20.98 -4.57
N SER A 360 20.04 -20.40 -3.51
CA SER A 360 20.80 -19.87 -2.39
C SER A 360 20.95 -20.83 -1.22
N ASN A 361 19.91 -21.64 -0.96
CA ASN A 361 19.90 -22.61 0.14
C ASN A 361 19.81 -24.06 -0.35
N VAL A 362 19.84 -24.27 -1.67
CA VAL A 362 19.87 -25.58 -2.29
C VAL A 362 21.31 -26.05 -2.43
N VAL A 363 21.54 -27.26 -1.99
CA VAL A 363 22.80 -27.95 -2.14
C VAL A 363 22.66 -29.02 -3.23
N SER A 364 23.56 -29.01 -4.21
CA SER A 364 23.70 -30.06 -5.21
C SER A 364 24.72 -31.06 -4.71
N LEU A 365 24.28 -32.23 -4.29
CA LEU A 365 25.12 -33.34 -3.86
C LEU A 365 25.48 -34.22 -5.06
N SER A 366 26.62 -33.98 -5.67
CA SER A 366 27.08 -34.71 -6.85
C SER A 366 27.98 -35.92 -6.50
N GLY A 367 28.15 -36.82 -7.45
CA GLY A 367 29.01 -37.98 -7.33
C GLY A 367 28.47 -39.07 -6.40
N LEU A 368 27.15 -39.17 -6.27
CA LEU A 368 26.49 -40.22 -5.51
C LEU A 368 26.29 -41.46 -6.38
N THR A 369 26.35 -42.67 -5.75
CA THR A 369 25.90 -43.89 -6.39
C THR A 369 24.54 -44.27 -5.81
N ILE A 370 23.50 -44.26 -6.64
CA ILE A 370 22.11 -44.55 -6.25
C ILE A 370 21.56 -45.62 -7.19
N ASN A 371 20.97 -46.71 -6.66
CA ASN A 371 20.52 -47.88 -7.41
C ASN A 371 21.65 -48.51 -8.26
N GLY A 372 22.90 -48.46 -7.79
CA GLY A 372 24.07 -48.95 -8.54
C GLY A 372 24.55 -47.99 -9.65
N ASN A 373 23.82 -46.89 -9.94
CA ASN A 373 24.19 -45.93 -10.96
C ASN A 373 25.13 -44.85 -10.36
N PRO A 374 26.38 -44.72 -10.86
CA PRO A 374 27.32 -43.72 -10.35
C PRO A 374 27.00 -42.32 -10.84
N ASN A 375 27.67 -41.32 -10.26
CA ASN A 375 27.62 -39.91 -10.64
C ASN A 375 26.22 -39.27 -10.57
N GLN A 376 25.35 -39.80 -9.73
CA GLN A 376 24.04 -39.20 -9.50
C GLN A 376 24.17 -37.92 -8.68
N THR A 377 23.21 -37.02 -8.89
CA THR A 377 23.13 -35.74 -8.16
C THR A 377 21.78 -35.60 -7.48
N LEU A 378 21.80 -35.37 -6.20
CA LEU A 378 20.60 -34.96 -5.43
C LEU A 378 20.62 -33.45 -5.15
N ARG A 379 19.47 -32.82 -5.28
CA ARG A 379 19.24 -31.42 -4.85
C ARG A 379 18.49 -31.42 -3.52
N VAL A 380 19.10 -30.85 -2.52
CA VAL A 380 18.51 -30.78 -1.18
C VAL A 380 18.43 -29.33 -0.71
N ALA A 381 17.32 -28.94 -0.15
CA ALA A 381 17.15 -27.63 0.48
C ALA A 381 17.58 -27.69 1.95
N ARG A 382 18.01 -26.58 2.51
CA ARG A 382 18.21 -26.44 3.95
C ARG A 382 16.88 -26.58 4.68
N THR A 383 16.94 -26.80 5.98
CA THR A 383 15.76 -27.00 6.81
C THR A 383 14.95 -25.73 6.94
N GLY A 384 15.59 -24.55 7.04
CA GLY A 384 14.92 -23.26 7.14
C GLY A 384 14.07 -23.08 8.39
N TYR A 385 13.34 -21.98 8.47
CA TYR A 385 12.49 -21.60 9.61
C TYR A 385 11.11 -21.17 9.12
N TRP A 386 10.06 -21.60 9.83
CA TRP A 386 8.70 -21.11 9.55
C TRP A 386 8.53 -19.65 9.94
N GLU A 387 7.69 -18.92 9.23
CA GLU A 387 7.39 -17.51 9.54
C GLU A 387 6.89 -17.35 10.98
N THR A 388 6.12 -18.33 11.46
CA THR A 388 5.60 -18.36 12.84
C THR A 388 6.68 -18.38 13.92
N ASP A 389 7.88 -18.85 13.61
CA ASP A 389 9.04 -18.85 14.53
C ASP A 389 9.77 -17.50 14.49
N LEU A 390 9.75 -16.84 13.32
CA LEU A 390 10.54 -15.65 13.06
C LEU A 390 9.80 -14.34 13.38
N VAL A 391 8.45 -14.34 13.28
CA VAL A 391 7.62 -13.15 13.38
C VAL A 391 6.72 -13.21 14.62
N SER A 392 6.80 -12.18 15.46
CA SER A 392 5.86 -12.00 16.56
C SER A 392 4.46 -11.68 16.03
N PRO A 393 3.39 -12.36 16.51
CA PRO A 393 2.03 -12.07 16.07
C PRO A 393 1.44 -10.83 16.74
N ARG A 394 2.08 -10.29 17.77
CA ARG A 394 1.58 -9.11 18.47
C ARG A 394 1.66 -7.89 17.58
N VAL A 395 0.55 -7.18 17.43
CA VAL A 395 0.44 -5.96 16.65
C VAL A 395 -0.21 -4.86 17.46
N SER A 396 0.21 -3.64 17.19
CA SER A 396 -0.36 -2.44 17.79
C SER A 396 -0.38 -1.29 16.79
N ASN A 397 -1.29 -0.35 17.02
CA ASN A 397 -1.37 0.88 16.23
C ASN A 397 -1.81 2.02 17.12
N LEU A 398 -0.95 3.03 17.26
CA LEU A 398 -1.26 4.29 17.91
C LEU A 398 -1.46 5.35 16.84
N LYS A 399 -2.58 6.08 16.91
CA LYS A 399 -2.92 7.20 16.04
C LYS A 399 -3.15 8.45 16.88
N PHE A 400 -2.59 9.55 16.47
CA PHE A 400 -2.88 10.86 17.03
C PHE A 400 -3.06 11.87 15.88
N ASP A 401 -4.11 12.67 15.97
CA ASP A 401 -4.44 13.73 15.02
C ASP A 401 -4.90 14.97 15.81
N ALA A 402 -4.35 16.13 15.47
CA ALA A 402 -4.76 17.40 16.02
C ALA A 402 -4.87 18.42 14.88
N ALA A 403 -5.94 19.21 14.87
CA ALA A 403 -6.12 20.25 13.87
C ALA A 403 -6.66 21.55 14.46
N LEU A 404 -6.15 22.65 13.93
CA LEU A 404 -6.59 24.02 14.23
C LEU A 404 -7.16 24.63 12.97
N HIS A 405 -8.30 25.31 13.10
CA HIS A 405 -9.00 25.94 12.00
C HIS A 405 -9.33 27.39 12.36
N TYR A 406 -9.01 28.32 11.47
CA TYR A 406 -9.29 29.73 11.65
C TYR A 406 -9.93 30.31 10.41
N ARG A 407 -11.18 30.75 10.52
CA ARG A 407 -11.89 31.51 9.47
C ARG A 407 -11.40 32.93 9.47
N ILE A 408 -10.50 33.25 8.53
CA ILE A 408 -9.97 34.60 8.32
C ILE A 408 -11.13 35.55 7.95
N SER A 409 -12.02 35.03 7.09
CA SER A 409 -13.26 35.68 6.68
C SER A 409 -14.35 34.63 6.47
N GLU A 410 -15.57 35.05 6.13
CA GLU A 410 -16.65 34.11 5.75
C GLU A 410 -16.40 33.41 4.41
N LYS A 411 -15.32 33.77 3.70
CA LYS A 411 -14.92 33.22 2.40
C LYS A 411 -13.55 32.54 2.41
N ALA A 412 -12.82 32.59 3.54
CA ALA A 412 -11.49 32.02 3.63
C ALA A 412 -11.20 31.41 5.01
N GLU A 413 -10.68 30.20 5.02
CA GLU A 413 -10.29 29.43 6.21
C GLU A 413 -8.85 28.99 6.08
N LEU A 414 -8.06 29.22 7.13
CA LEU A 414 -6.73 28.69 7.31
C LEU A 414 -6.82 27.51 8.28
N SER A 415 -6.23 26.39 7.93
CA SER A 415 -6.12 25.25 8.83
C SER A 415 -4.68 24.74 8.92
N TYR A 416 -4.36 24.18 10.06
CA TYR A 416 -3.14 23.42 10.28
C TYR A 416 -3.50 22.12 10.96
N SER A 417 -2.99 21.00 10.44
CA SER A 417 -3.14 19.69 11.08
C SER A 417 -1.80 19.00 11.26
N TYR A 418 -1.68 18.30 12.38
CA TYR A 418 -0.60 17.40 12.71
C TYR A 418 -1.16 16.00 12.92
N ARG A 419 -0.57 15.02 12.26
CA ARG A 419 -0.98 13.62 12.34
C ARG A 419 0.24 12.75 12.54
N ILE A 420 0.17 11.80 13.47
CA ILE A 420 1.21 10.81 13.71
C ILE A 420 0.58 9.43 13.90
N GLY A 421 1.17 8.43 13.25
CA GLY A 421 0.88 7.02 13.51
C GLY A 421 2.14 6.27 13.89
N ASN A 422 2.03 5.37 14.87
CA ASN A 422 3.03 4.36 15.18
C ASN A 422 2.37 3.00 15.05
N MET A 423 2.96 2.11 14.25
CA MET A 423 2.38 0.80 13.99
C MET A 423 3.41 -0.33 14.00
N SER A 424 2.91 -1.52 14.33
CA SER A 424 3.55 -2.79 14.03
C SER A 424 2.61 -3.68 13.22
N GLY A 425 3.18 -4.56 12.38
CA GLY A 425 2.43 -5.44 11.50
C GLY A 425 3.34 -6.24 10.59
N VAL A 426 2.76 -6.93 9.62
CA VAL A 426 3.49 -7.67 8.59
C VAL A 426 3.01 -7.22 7.22
N PHE A 427 3.90 -7.08 6.26
CA PHE A 427 3.50 -6.93 4.86
C PHE A 427 4.42 -7.72 3.92
N GLN A 428 3.91 -7.99 2.72
CA GLN A 428 4.61 -8.71 1.67
C GLN A 428 4.90 -7.80 0.48
N ARG A 429 6.16 -7.79 0.06
CA ARG A 429 6.59 -7.26 -1.25
C ARG A 429 7.43 -8.33 -1.96
N GLY A 430 8.58 -8.02 -2.50
CA GLY A 430 9.54 -9.02 -2.95
C GLY A 430 10.14 -9.88 -1.83
N ASN A 431 9.95 -9.48 -0.58
CA ASN A 431 10.23 -10.21 0.66
C ASN A 431 9.08 -10.00 1.63
N LYS A 432 8.99 -10.87 2.64
CA LYS A 432 8.14 -10.64 3.80
C LYS A 432 8.87 -9.70 4.76
N VAL A 433 8.16 -8.69 5.27
CA VAL A 433 8.74 -7.69 6.18
C VAL A 433 7.90 -7.63 7.44
N ARG A 434 8.55 -7.77 8.58
CA ARG A 434 7.98 -7.40 9.86
C ARG A 434 8.18 -5.90 10.05
N LEU A 435 7.08 -5.17 10.09
CA LEU A 435 7.06 -3.77 10.50
C LEU A 435 7.03 -3.70 12.01
N ASP A 436 7.91 -2.93 12.61
CA ASP A 436 7.95 -2.73 14.05
C ASP A 436 8.35 -1.30 14.39
N ASN A 437 7.55 -0.64 15.24
CA ASN A 437 7.74 0.77 15.60
C ASN A 437 7.83 1.72 14.38
N VAL A 438 7.10 1.43 13.30
CA VAL A 438 7.07 2.32 12.14
C VAL A 438 6.33 3.59 12.50
N VAL A 439 7.00 4.73 12.33
CA VAL A 439 6.46 6.06 12.64
C VAL A 439 6.33 6.87 11.35
N ILE A 440 5.11 7.36 11.11
CA ILE A 440 4.84 8.35 10.06
C ILE A 440 4.23 9.58 10.70
N GLN A 441 4.76 10.76 10.32
CA GLN A 441 4.28 12.05 10.79
C GLN A 441 3.93 12.95 9.62
N ASN A 442 2.79 13.66 9.71
CA ASN A 442 2.36 14.60 8.69
C ASN A 442 2.09 15.96 9.33
N HIS A 443 2.66 17.01 8.75
CA HIS A 443 2.33 18.40 9.03
C HIS A 443 1.68 18.97 7.79
N HIS A 444 0.46 19.46 7.90
CA HIS A 444 -0.31 19.98 6.77
C HIS A 444 -0.86 21.37 7.10
N ILE A 445 -0.67 22.31 6.19
CA ILE A 445 -1.27 23.64 6.23
C ILE A 445 -2.10 23.84 4.98
N GLU A 446 -3.32 24.35 5.14
CA GLU A 446 -4.23 24.65 4.03
C GLU A 446 -4.86 26.02 4.21
N LEU A 447 -4.85 26.81 3.15
CA LEU A 447 -5.63 28.03 2.99
C LEU A 447 -6.69 27.77 1.92
N LYS A 448 -7.95 27.66 2.36
CA LYS A 448 -9.09 27.37 1.51
C LYS A 448 -9.99 28.59 1.41
N GLY A 449 -10.28 28.99 0.17
CA GLY A 449 -11.26 30.01 -0.15
C GLY A 449 -12.47 29.44 -0.88
N ASN A 450 -13.41 30.30 -1.25
CA ASN A 450 -14.58 29.87 -2.01
C ASN A 450 -14.21 29.34 -3.41
N ASN A 451 -13.14 29.87 -4.00
CA ASN A 451 -12.74 29.58 -5.36
C ASN A 451 -11.25 29.22 -5.49
N PHE A 452 -10.54 29.00 -4.40
CA PHE A 452 -9.15 28.56 -4.42
C PHE A 452 -8.82 27.68 -3.22
N VAL A 453 -7.80 26.83 -3.39
CA VAL A 453 -7.17 26.08 -2.32
C VAL A 453 -5.65 26.18 -2.54
N ILE A 454 -4.92 26.50 -1.49
CA ILE A 454 -3.46 26.47 -1.45
C ILE A 454 -3.10 25.61 -0.25
N SER A 455 -2.32 24.56 -0.46
CA SER A 455 -1.92 23.68 0.62
C SER A 455 -0.46 23.28 0.52
N GLY A 456 0.10 22.88 1.66
CA GLY A 456 1.43 22.31 1.71
C GLY A 456 1.53 21.34 2.88
N TYR A 457 2.28 20.24 2.67
CA TYR A 457 2.52 19.30 3.75
C TYR A 457 3.94 18.74 3.71
N VAL A 458 4.36 18.26 4.88
CA VAL A 458 5.57 17.45 5.04
C VAL A 458 5.18 16.12 5.67
N SER A 459 5.53 15.02 5.00
CA SER A 459 5.39 13.67 5.53
C SER A 459 6.78 13.13 5.88
N ILE A 460 6.96 12.63 7.10
CA ILE A 460 8.22 12.14 7.65
C ILE A 460 8.06 10.66 7.95
N GLU A 461 8.92 9.84 7.37
CA GLU A 461 8.91 8.38 7.49
C GLU A 461 10.12 7.88 8.27
N ASN A 462 9.89 6.92 9.17
CA ASN A 462 10.92 6.15 9.85
C ASN A 462 10.40 4.72 10.09
N THR A 463 11.11 3.73 9.57
CA THR A 463 10.71 2.32 9.68
C THR A 463 11.02 1.68 11.04
N GLY A 464 11.60 2.42 11.98
CA GLY A 464 11.84 1.94 13.36
C GLY A 464 12.70 0.68 13.39
N ASP A 465 12.20 -0.35 14.09
CA ASP A 465 12.88 -1.63 14.33
C ASP A 465 12.47 -2.73 13.33
N SER A 466 12.00 -2.36 12.16
CA SER A 466 11.52 -3.28 11.13
C SER A 466 12.64 -4.17 10.56
N TYR A 467 12.28 -5.37 10.13
CA TYR A 467 13.24 -6.30 9.54
C TYR A 467 12.65 -7.18 8.43
N ASN A 468 13.54 -7.67 7.55
CA ASN A 468 13.22 -8.60 6.47
C ASN A 468 13.28 -10.04 6.98
N VAL A 469 12.20 -10.81 6.82
CA VAL A 469 12.05 -12.15 7.40
C VAL A 469 12.93 -13.20 6.68
N LYS A 470 13.00 -13.12 5.35
CA LYS A 470 13.87 -14.05 4.59
C LYS A 470 15.36 -13.85 4.90
N PRO A 471 15.94 -12.64 4.83
CA PRO A 471 17.32 -12.41 5.27
C PRO A 471 17.59 -12.84 6.70
N LEU A 472 16.63 -12.69 7.62
CA LEU A 472 16.76 -13.19 8.98
C LEU A 472 16.98 -14.70 9.00
N ALA A 473 16.11 -15.47 8.33
CA ALA A 473 16.22 -16.92 8.27
C ALA A 473 17.51 -17.39 7.60
N ASP A 474 17.85 -16.77 6.45
CA ASP A 474 19.07 -17.10 5.70
C ASP A 474 20.32 -16.91 6.56
N ASN A 475 20.41 -15.78 7.29
CA ASN A 475 21.56 -15.49 8.14
C ASN A 475 21.60 -16.35 9.41
N MET A 476 20.45 -16.66 10.02
CA MET A 476 20.39 -17.60 11.16
C MET A 476 20.87 -18.99 10.76
N ASP A 477 20.49 -19.48 9.59
CA ASP A 477 20.96 -20.78 9.10
C ASP A 477 22.45 -20.76 8.74
N LEU A 478 22.96 -19.67 8.14
CA LEU A 478 24.39 -19.52 7.85
C LEU A 478 25.23 -19.47 9.11
N TYR A 479 24.79 -18.76 10.12
CA TYR A 479 25.51 -18.64 11.39
C TYR A 479 25.58 -19.97 12.15
N SER A 480 24.46 -20.67 12.29
CA SER A 480 24.39 -21.88 13.13
C SER A 480 24.78 -23.15 12.38
N GLY A 481 24.54 -23.22 11.09
CA GLY A 481 24.78 -24.41 10.27
C GLY A 481 25.95 -24.31 9.29
N GLY A 482 26.60 -23.14 9.21
CA GLY A 482 27.70 -22.91 8.26
C GLY A 482 27.27 -22.76 6.81
N ALA A 483 28.22 -22.66 5.92
CA ALA A 483 27.98 -22.52 4.48
C ALA A 483 27.36 -23.78 3.85
N THR A 484 26.68 -23.59 2.72
CA THR A 484 26.14 -24.73 1.94
C THR A 484 27.19 -25.44 1.07
N ASP A 485 28.39 -24.88 0.96
CA ASP A 485 29.45 -25.38 0.09
C ASP A 485 29.96 -26.75 0.52
N THR A 486 29.74 -27.75 -0.33
CA THR A 486 30.21 -29.16 -0.09
C THR A 486 31.70 -29.31 -0.14
N LYS A 487 32.47 -28.30 -0.56
CA LYS A 487 33.94 -28.34 -0.57
C LYS A 487 34.55 -27.92 0.77
N LYS A 488 33.74 -27.32 1.68
CA LYS A 488 34.20 -26.96 3.03
C LYS A 488 33.89 -28.09 4.00
N PRO A 489 34.90 -28.59 4.75
CA PRO A 489 34.74 -29.76 5.64
C PRO A 489 33.61 -29.62 6.65
N ASP A 490 33.40 -28.44 7.17
CA ASP A 490 32.42 -28.15 8.22
C ASP A 490 31.10 -27.57 7.73
N SER A 491 30.89 -27.50 6.39
CA SER A 491 29.67 -26.97 5.84
C SER A 491 28.47 -27.89 6.06
N TRP A 492 27.27 -27.33 6.13
CA TRP A 492 26.01 -28.09 6.20
C TRP A 492 25.90 -29.09 5.05
N GLY A 493 26.28 -28.69 3.83
CA GLY A 493 26.24 -29.56 2.67
C GLY A 493 27.19 -30.73 2.77
N THR A 494 28.41 -30.52 3.27
CA THR A 494 29.38 -31.61 3.52
C THR A 494 28.89 -32.56 4.59
N LYS A 495 28.40 -32.05 5.72
CA LYS A 495 27.81 -32.88 6.80
C LYS A 495 26.66 -33.72 6.26
N TYR A 496 25.77 -33.13 5.46
CA TYR A 496 24.64 -33.84 4.84
C TYR A 496 25.12 -34.95 3.94
N LYS A 497 26.08 -34.68 3.02
CA LYS A 497 26.63 -35.66 2.10
C LYS A 497 27.31 -36.80 2.84
N ASN A 498 28.16 -36.50 3.84
CA ASN A 498 28.86 -37.50 4.62
C ASN A 498 27.89 -38.41 5.39
N ALA A 499 26.87 -37.83 6.02
CA ALA A 499 25.85 -38.59 6.74
C ALA A 499 24.99 -39.46 5.80
N LEU A 500 24.72 -38.98 4.58
CA LEU A 500 24.02 -39.77 3.56
C LEU A 500 24.85 -41.02 3.14
N LEU A 501 26.16 -40.85 2.94
CA LEU A 501 27.07 -41.93 2.63
C LEU A 501 27.30 -42.88 3.84
N GLU A 502 27.37 -42.33 5.04
CA GLU A 502 27.44 -43.12 6.28
C GLU A 502 26.21 -44.02 6.43
N TYR A 503 24.99 -43.47 6.20
CA TYR A 503 23.77 -44.28 6.23
C TYR A 503 23.82 -45.44 5.22
N ALA A 504 24.28 -45.17 3.99
CA ALA A 504 24.45 -46.17 2.96
C ALA A 504 25.40 -47.30 3.38
N THR A 505 26.52 -46.94 4.04
CA THR A 505 27.51 -47.93 4.53
C THR A 505 26.97 -48.75 5.70
N LYS A 506 26.32 -48.11 6.69
CA LYS A 506 25.78 -48.80 7.88
C LYS A 506 24.68 -49.80 7.56
N ASN A 507 23.91 -49.56 6.51
CA ASN A 507 22.79 -50.41 6.12
C ASN A 507 23.15 -51.41 5.00
N GLY A 508 24.43 -51.57 4.65
CA GLY A 508 24.99 -52.67 3.88
C GLY A 508 24.58 -52.78 2.41
N GLY A 509 23.81 -51.86 1.86
CA GLY A 509 23.25 -51.99 0.51
C GLY A 509 23.44 -50.79 -0.42
N GLY A 510 24.18 -49.77 0.00
CA GLY A 510 24.24 -48.51 -0.75
C GLY A 510 22.94 -47.74 -0.70
N LEU A 511 22.84 -46.66 -1.49
CA LEU A 511 21.61 -45.86 -1.64
C LEU A 511 20.72 -46.48 -2.71
N THR A 512 19.47 -46.76 -2.36
CA THR A 512 18.46 -47.32 -3.26
C THR A 512 17.15 -46.54 -3.09
N ASP A 513 16.25 -46.63 -4.07
CA ASP A 513 14.93 -46.01 -3.96
C ASP A 513 14.17 -46.41 -2.69
N ALA A 514 14.37 -47.65 -2.23
CA ALA A 514 13.72 -48.18 -1.03
C ALA A 514 14.21 -47.51 0.27
N ASN A 515 15.48 -47.08 0.34
CA ASN A 515 16.05 -46.50 1.55
C ASN A 515 16.37 -44.99 1.41
N LEU A 516 16.25 -44.44 0.22
CA LEU A 516 16.67 -43.07 -0.06
C LEU A 516 15.95 -42.03 0.80
N ALA A 517 14.65 -42.21 1.05
CA ALA A 517 13.89 -41.32 1.91
C ALA A 517 14.42 -41.33 3.35
N ALA A 518 14.64 -42.52 3.94
CA ALA A 518 15.19 -42.67 5.28
C ALA A 518 16.65 -42.17 5.37
N ALA A 519 17.45 -42.43 4.35
CA ALA A 519 18.84 -41.96 4.27
C ALA A 519 18.92 -40.41 4.24
N THR A 520 18.08 -39.80 3.45
CA THR A 520 18.02 -38.34 3.35
C THR A 520 17.48 -37.66 4.63
N GLN A 521 16.55 -38.31 5.35
CA GLN A 521 16.08 -37.85 6.65
C GLN A 521 17.21 -37.92 7.70
N TYR A 522 17.91 -39.08 7.78
CA TYR A 522 19.07 -39.24 8.66
C TYR A 522 20.14 -38.18 8.37
N ALA A 523 20.47 -37.97 7.09
CA ALA A 523 21.47 -36.99 6.68
C ALA A 523 21.08 -35.56 7.10
N ARG A 524 19.79 -35.19 7.02
CA ARG A 524 19.28 -33.90 7.47
C ARG A 524 19.44 -33.75 8.98
N GLU A 525 19.08 -34.72 9.77
CA GLU A 525 19.22 -34.72 11.22
C GLU A 525 20.66 -34.48 11.67
N GLN A 526 21.64 -35.17 11.01
CA GLN A 526 23.05 -34.95 11.29
C GLN A 526 23.57 -33.57 10.85
N ALA A 527 23.15 -33.11 9.70
CA ALA A 527 23.54 -31.78 9.19
C ALA A 527 22.98 -30.62 10.05
N ASP A 528 21.79 -30.84 10.62
CA ASP A 528 21.09 -29.85 11.45
C ASP A 528 21.50 -29.92 12.95
N ALA A 529 22.40 -30.79 13.33
CA ALA A 529 22.78 -31.00 14.74
C ALA A 529 23.25 -29.70 15.45
N SER A 530 23.91 -28.80 14.70
CA SER A 530 24.36 -27.48 15.23
C SER A 530 23.38 -26.33 15.00
N ARG A 531 22.23 -26.61 14.35
CA ARG A 531 21.25 -25.57 14.04
C ARG A 531 20.51 -25.09 15.28
N VAL A 532 20.39 -23.78 15.48
CA VAL A 532 19.59 -23.22 16.57
C VAL A 532 18.10 -23.55 16.36
N LYS A 533 17.46 -24.08 17.42
CA LYS A 533 16.08 -24.56 17.34
C LYS A 533 15.10 -23.47 17.78
N PRO A 534 14.00 -23.24 17.09
CA PRO A 534 12.93 -22.33 17.54
C PRO A 534 12.50 -22.60 18.98
N GLY A 535 12.24 -21.54 19.73
CA GLY A 535 11.82 -21.61 21.13
C GLY A 535 12.96 -21.68 22.15
N THR A 536 14.23 -21.87 21.72
CA THR A 536 15.38 -21.88 22.64
C THR A 536 15.91 -20.46 22.92
N PRO A 537 16.60 -20.24 24.06
CA PRO A 537 17.25 -18.96 24.34
C PRO A 537 18.27 -18.55 23.27
N GLU A 538 19.05 -19.48 22.75
CA GLU A 538 20.08 -19.28 21.73
C GLU A 538 19.44 -18.81 20.40
N PHE A 539 18.30 -19.39 20.02
CA PHE A 539 17.52 -18.94 18.88
C PHE A 539 17.09 -17.47 19.04
N ASN A 540 16.53 -17.12 20.20
CA ASN A 540 16.05 -15.77 20.47
C ASN A 540 17.20 -14.77 20.52
N GLN A 541 18.35 -15.13 21.11
CA GLN A 541 19.53 -14.29 21.16
C GLN A 541 20.07 -14.01 19.75
N LEU A 542 20.25 -15.06 18.94
CA LEU A 542 20.73 -14.93 17.56
C LEU A 542 19.77 -14.09 16.71
N LYS A 543 18.46 -14.36 16.76
CA LYS A 543 17.43 -13.57 16.10
C LYS A 543 17.53 -12.10 16.49
N ASN A 544 17.57 -11.78 17.80
CA ASN A 544 17.64 -10.42 18.30
C ASN A 544 18.92 -9.68 17.90
N THR A 545 20.00 -10.40 17.65
CA THR A 545 21.24 -9.85 17.12
C THR A 545 21.10 -9.53 15.64
N ILE A 546 20.65 -10.48 14.82
CA ILE A 546 20.58 -10.33 13.36
C ILE A 546 19.58 -9.25 12.93
N ILE A 547 18.44 -9.11 13.60
CA ILE A 547 17.44 -8.07 13.26
C ILE A 547 17.94 -6.63 13.50
N LYS A 548 19.04 -6.44 14.22
CA LYS A 548 19.66 -5.12 14.48
C LYS A 548 20.80 -4.79 13.52
N ILE A 549 21.33 -5.78 12.82
CA ILE A 549 22.40 -5.62 11.85
C ILE A 549 21.79 -5.26 10.51
N ASN A 550 22.37 -4.29 9.80
CA ASN A 550 21.91 -3.94 8.45
C ASN A 550 22.11 -5.13 7.51
N ASN A 551 21.18 -5.31 6.57
CA ASN A 551 21.11 -6.49 5.71
C ASN A 551 22.34 -6.70 4.80
N TRP A 552 23.12 -5.63 4.54
CA TRP A 552 24.35 -5.70 3.73
C TRP A 552 25.62 -5.96 4.55
N ASP A 553 25.58 -5.78 5.86
CA ASP A 553 26.74 -5.86 6.75
C ASP A 553 27.00 -7.31 7.16
N ILE A 554 27.94 -7.95 6.48
CA ILE A 554 28.27 -9.37 6.69
C ILE A 554 29.21 -9.56 7.88
N LYS A 555 30.01 -8.52 8.23
CA LYS A 555 30.92 -8.52 9.39
C LYS A 555 30.79 -7.20 10.10
N SER A 556 29.69 -7.02 10.83
CA SER A 556 29.45 -5.76 11.50
C SER A 556 30.49 -5.51 12.59
N SER A 557 31.34 -4.51 12.36
CA SER A 557 32.24 -3.99 13.37
C SER A 557 31.54 -3.10 14.41
N SER A 558 30.31 -2.71 14.13
CA SER A 558 29.51 -1.81 14.97
C SER A 558 28.78 -2.53 16.12
N ILE A 559 28.68 -3.85 16.07
CA ILE A 559 28.07 -4.68 17.11
C ILE A 559 29.11 -5.66 17.62
N PRO A 560 29.58 -5.54 18.87
CA PRO A 560 30.49 -6.51 19.47
C PRO A 560 29.85 -7.90 19.42
N ASP A 561 30.64 -8.92 19.10
CA ASP A 561 30.22 -10.33 19.01
C ASP A 561 29.15 -10.60 17.95
N ALA A 562 29.01 -9.72 16.95
CA ALA A 562 28.11 -9.96 15.81
C ALA A 562 28.57 -11.23 15.05
N PRO A 563 27.61 -12.07 14.64
CA PRO A 563 27.92 -13.25 13.84
C PRO A 563 28.55 -12.85 12.51
N GLU A 564 29.41 -13.69 11.95
CA GLU A 564 29.98 -13.55 10.59
C GLU A 564 28.91 -13.75 9.51
N THR A 565 27.73 -13.17 9.70
CA THR A 565 26.60 -13.23 8.77
C THR A 565 26.10 -11.82 8.49
N GLY A 566 25.33 -11.66 7.43
CA GLY A 566 24.60 -10.41 7.21
C GLY A 566 23.50 -10.19 8.25
N GLY A 567 22.87 -9.02 8.21
CA GLY A 567 21.75 -8.68 9.04
C GLY A 567 20.40 -8.81 8.36
N ALA A 568 19.36 -8.39 9.05
CA ALA A 568 17.99 -8.38 8.55
C ALA A 568 17.29 -7.02 8.73
N ALA A 569 17.91 -6.06 9.41
CA ALA A 569 17.31 -4.75 9.66
C ALA A 569 16.85 -4.07 8.38
N LEU A 570 15.67 -3.45 8.45
CA LEU A 570 15.13 -2.60 7.39
C LEU A 570 15.12 -1.16 7.88
N VAL A 571 16.15 -0.42 7.56
CA VAL A 571 16.30 0.98 7.96
C VAL A 571 15.96 1.86 6.77
N GLN A 572 14.84 2.57 6.85
CA GLN A 572 14.41 3.51 5.81
C GLN A 572 13.91 4.79 6.48
N LYS A 573 14.39 5.93 5.99
CA LYS A 573 14.01 7.25 6.46
C LYS A 573 13.84 8.18 5.29
N SER A 574 12.74 8.91 5.26
CA SER A 574 12.48 9.88 4.19
C SER A 574 11.65 11.06 4.66
N ARG A 575 11.65 12.12 3.85
CA ARG A 575 10.73 13.25 3.97
C ARG A 575 10.14 13.55 2.60
N LEU A 576 8.83 13.72 2.57
CA LEU A 576 8.10 14.19 1.40
C LEU A 576 7.63 15.62 1.67
N TYR A 577 8.10 16.56 0.89
CA TYR A 577 7.60 17.93 0.84
C TYR A 577 6.66 18.06 -0.35
N HIS A 578 5.44 18.51 -0.10
CA HIS A 578 4.44 18.72 -1.14
C HIS A 578 3.79 20.09 -0.99
N THR A 579 3.58 20.78 -2.11
CA THR A 579 2.78 21.98 -2.18
C THR A 579 1.85 21.87 -3.38
N GLU A 580 0.62 22.34 -3.22
CA GLU A 580 -0.32 22.46 -4.34
C GLU A 580 -1.15 23.74 -4.24
N ALA A 581 -1.58 24.23 -5.40
CA ALA A 581 -2.51 25.32 -5.50
C ALA A 581 -3.51 25.04 -6.62
N GLN A 582 -4.77 25.36 -6.38
CA GLN A 582 -5.81 25.32 -7.41
C GLN A 582 -6.70 26.57 -7.34
N TRP A 583 -7.22 26.96 -8.48
CA TRP A 583 -8.07 28.15 -8.61
C TRP A 583 -9.24 27.86 -9.55
N ASP A 584 -10.46 28.03 -9.03
CA ASP A 584 -11.69 28.01 -9.80
C ASP A 584 -11.95 29.41 -10.36
N LEU A 585 -11.86 29.53 -11.67
CA LEU A 585 -12.06 30.77 -12.43
C LEU A 585 -13.45 30.85 -13.09
N SER A 586 -14.36 29.90 -12.82
CA SER A 586 -15.68 29.78 -13.44
C SER A 586 -16.51 31.06 -13.28
N SER A 587 -16.37 31.77 -12.16
CA SER A 587 -17.05 33.06 -11.95
C SER A 587 -16.56 34.19 -12.86
N LYS A 588 -15.35 34.06 -13.42
CA LYS A 588 -14.71 35.03 -14.32
C LYS A 588 -14.88 34.68 -15.80
N VAL A 589 -14.98 33.37 -16.11
CA VAL A 589 -15.12 32.83 -17.46
C VAL A 589 -16.57 32.45 -17.67
N LYS A 590 -17.34 33.27 -18.42
CA LYS A 590 -18.80 33.06 -18.58
C LYS A 590 -19.18 31.97 -19.59
N ILE A 591 -18.23 31.49 -20.42
CA ILE A 591 -18.50 30.57 -21.52
C ILE A 591 -18.46 29.12 -21.04
N PHE A 592 -17.60 28.79 -20.04
CA PHE A 592 -17.41 27.47 -19.47
C PHE A 592 -16.84 27.61 -18.06
N ASP A 593 -16.98 26.56 -17.26
CA ASP A 593 -16.30 26.47 -15.96
C ASP A 593 -14.83 26.12 -16.17
N LEU A 594 -13.94 26.86 -15.52
CA LEU A 594 -12.49 26.71 -15.64
C LEU A 594 -11.85 26.53 -14.27
N LEU A 595 -11.19 25.39 -14.07
CA LEU A 595 -10.33 25.11 -12.93
C LEU A 595 -8.89 24.95 -13.41
N ILE A 596 -7.96 25.63 -12.77
CA ILE A 596 -6.52 25.47 -13.00
C ILE A 596 -5.82 25.11 -11.69
N GLY A 597 -4.69 24.43 -11.80
CA GLY A 597 -3.89 24.12 -10.61
C GLY A 597 -2.52 23.57 -10.94
N GLY A 598 -1.72 23.41 -9.90
CA GLY A 598 -0.39 22.83 -10.01
C GLY A 598 0.13 22.35 -8.67
N ASP A 599 1.10 21.45 -8.71
CA ASP A 599 1.73 20.87 -7.54
C ASP A 599 3.24 20.66 -7.73
N ALA A 600 3.95 20.64 -6.63
CA ALA A 600 5.35 20.29 -6.56
C ALA A 600 5.58 19.31 -5.41
N ARG A 601 6.33 18.24 -5.70
CA ARG A 601 6.72 17.20 -4.74
C ARG A 601 8.23 17.02 -4.74
N VAL A 602 8.82 17.04 -3.58
CA VAL A 602 10.24 16.75 -3.37
C VAL A 602 10.36 15.65 -2.32
N TYR A 603 10.87 14.52 -2.74
CA TYR A 603 11.24 13.44 -1.84
C TYR A 603 12.70 13.61 -1.44
N GLU A 604 12.97 13.65 -0.16
CA GLU A 604 14.30 13.60 0.44
C GLU A 604 14.48 12.22 1.07
N ILE A 605 15.39 11.44 0.54
CA ILE A 605 15.70 10.09 1.02
C ILE A 605 17.02 10.16 1.77
N ILE A 606 17.04 9.61 2.97
CA ILE A 606 18.27 9.50 3.78
C ILE A 606 18.87 8.12 3.48
N PRO A 607 20.07 8.04 2.87
CA PRO A 607 20.71 6.78 2.57
C PRO A 607 20.92 5.91 3.81
N ASP A 608 20.68 4.61 3.66
CA ASP A 608 20.82 3.61 4.73
C ASP A 608 21.93 2.59 4.43
N GLY A 609 22.67 2.80 3.33
CA GLY A 609 23.73 1.91 2.88
C GLY A 609 23.26 0.57 2.32
N ASN A 610 21.95 0.31 2.26
CA ASN A 610 21.37 -0.95 1.78
C ASN A 610 20.25 -0.71 0.75
N ASN A 611 19.09 -0.20 1.18
CA ASN A 611 17.97 0.01 0.26
C ASN A 611 18.21 1.22 -0.64
N PHE A 612 18.84 2.26 -0.07
CA PHE A 612 19.18 3.49 -0.77
C PHE A 612 20.60 3.91 -0.43
N VAL A 613 21.38 4.25 -1.45
CA VAL A 613 22.78 4.63 -1.32
C VAL A 613 23.04 5.96 -2.01
N ASP A 614 24.05 6.67 -1.57
CA ASP A 614 24.53 7.86 -2.28
C ASP A 614 25.30 7.44 -3.53
N PHE A 615 24.67 7.59 -4.70
CA PHE A 615 25.23 7.21 -6.00
C PHE A 615 26.43 8.09 -6.45
N SER A 616 26.69 9.22 -5.79
CA SER A 616 27.87 10.03 -6.05
C SER A 616 29.15 9.44 -5.46
N ARG A 617 29.00 8.45 -4.55
CA ARG A 617 30.13 7.74 -3.94
C ARG A 617 30.62 6.61 -4.84
N PRO A 618 31.93 6.25 -4.79
CA PRO A 618 32.44 5.05 -5.43
C PRO A 618 31.62 3.79 -5.08
N ILE A 619 31.51 2.85 -6.01
CA ILE A 619 30.69 1.62 -5.84
C ILE A 619 31.06 0.88 -4.55
N ASP A 620 32.36 0.75 -4.26
CA ASP A 620 32.86 0.01 -3.11
C ASP A 620 32.63 0.71 -1.76
N ASP A 621 32.26 1.99 -1.78
CA ASP A 621 32.02 2.78 -0.57
C ASP A 621 30.54 3.09 -0.32
N ARG A 622 29.64 2.81 -1.29
CA ARG A 622 28.20 3.10 -1.19
C ARG A 622 27.52 2.45 0.01
N ASN A 623 28.02 1.30 0.43
CA ASN A 623 27.46 0.51 1.54
C ASN A 623 28.22 0.72 2.87
N LYS A 624 29.27 1.53 2.89
CA LYS A 624 30.08 1.77 4.08
C LYS A 624 29.64 3.06 4.78
N PRO A 625 29.50 3.04 6.10
CA PRO A 625 29.20 4.26 6.85
C PRO A 625 30.41 5.21 6.84
N GLU A 626 30.15 6.50 6.89
CA GLU A 626 31.12 7.54 7.16
C GLU A 626 31.46 7.59 8.67
N ALA A 627 32.45 8.42 9.03
CA ALA A 627 32.89 8.55 10.42
C ALA A 627 31.79 9.04 11.39
N ASP A 628 30.77 9.73 10.87
CA ASP A 628 29.61 10.19 11.64
C ASP A 628 28.44 9.19 11.64
N GLY A 629 28.63 8.00 11.03
CA GLY A 629 27.63 6.96 10.89
C GLY A 629 26.62 7.19 9.76
N SER A 630 26.74 8.24 8.97
CA SER A 630 25.92 8.46 7.78
C SER A 630 26.40 7.63 6.59
N PHE A 631 25.56 7.48 5.57
CA PHE A 631 25.88 6.75 4.33
C PHE A 631 25.97 7.71 3.13
N GLY A 632 26.45 8.93 3.36
CA GLY A 632 26.63 9.94 2.35
C GLY A 632 25.50 10.97 2.28
N ALA A 633 25.40 11.67 1.15
CA ALA A 633 24.48 12.78 0.95
C ALA A 633 23.04 12.29 0.72
N ASN A 634 22.04 13.07 1.18
CA ASN A 634 20.63 12.79 0.93
C ASN A 634 20.31 12.84 -0.57
N ILE A 635 19.45 11.91 -1.00
CA ILE A 635 18.98 11.79 -2.38
C ILE A 635 17.70 12.60 -2.53
N TYR A 636 17.58 13.36 -3.60
CA TYR A 636 16.40 14.17 -3.91
C TYR A 636 15.74 13.69 -5.19
N TYR A 637 14.45 13.30 -5.11
CA TYR A 637 13.64 12.94 -6.27
C TYR A 637 12.47 13.92 -6.40
N LYS A 638 12.38 14.61 -7.55
CA LYS A 638 11.48 15.75 -7.70
C LYS A 638 10.41 15.47 -8.74
N LYS A 639 9.18 15.95 -8.48
CA LYS A 639 8.06 15.88 -9.42
C LYS A 639 7.29 17.21 -9.40
N PHE A 640 6.90 17.67 -10.59
CA PHE A 640 6.12 18.90 -10.76
C PHE A 640 4.93 18.60 -11.66
N GLY A 641 3.81 19.22 -11.39
CA GLY A 641 2.62 19.04 -12.20
C GLY A 641 1.81 20.32 -12.31
N SER A 642 1.10 20.50 -13.42
CA SER A 642 0.10 21.53 -13.59
C SER A 642 -1.05 21.01 -14.43
N PHE A 643 -2.26 21.51 -14.18
CA PHE A 643 -3.44 21.07 -14.92
C PHE A 643 -4.40 22.22 -15.19
N ALA A 644 -5.19 22.02 -16.25
CA ALA A 644 -6.36 22.83 -16.54
C ALA A 644 -7.54 21.90 -16.81
N GLN A 645 -8.71 22.28 -16.31
CA GLN A 645 -9.96 21.54 -16.46
C GLN A 645 -11.05 22.49 -16.94
N VAL A 646 -11.77 22.07 -17.94
CA VAL A 646 -12.91 22.78 -18.51
C VAL A 646 -14.17 21.93 -18.39
N THR A 647 -15.26 22.52 -17.93
CA THR A 647 -16.59 21.88 -17.92
C THR A 647 -17.61 22.79 -18.60
N LYS A 648 -18.47 22.20 -19.42
CA LYS A 648 -19.56 22.92 -20.08
C LYS A 648 -20.80 22.05 -20.09
N THR A 649 -21.95 22.66 -19.76
CA THR A 649 -23.26 22.04 -19.86
C THR A 649 -24.05 22.60 -21.06
N PHE A 650 -24.85 21.74 -21.69
CA PHE A 650 -25.67 22.05 -22.85
C PHE A 650 -27.08 21.47 -22.66
N PHE A 651 -28.06 22.00 -23.42
CA PHE A 651 -29.43 21.48 -23.49
C PHE A 651 -30.12 21.43 -22.12
N ASP A 652 -30.19 22.57 -21.43
CA ASP A 652 -30.74 22.67 -20.07
C ASP A 652 -30.13 21.65 -19.12
N GLU A 653 -28.79 21.62 -19.07
CA GLU A 653 -27.98 20.74 -18.24
C GLU A 653 -28.11 19.22 -18.54
N LYS A 654 -28.75 18.81 -19.65
CA LYS A 654 -28.88 17.40 -20.02
C LYS A 654 -27.57 16.79 -20.50
N LEU A 655 -26.68 17.57 -21.14
CA LEU A 655 -25.37 17.10 -21.58
C LEU A 655 -24.28 17.90 -20.89
N LYS A 656 -23.45 17.25 -20.09
CA LYS A 656 -22.24 17.79 -19.48
C LYS A 656 -21.02 17.28 -20.23
N LEU A 657 -20.22 18.15 -20.79
CA LEU A 657 -18.92 17.84 -21.36
C LEU A 657 -17.82 18.30 -20.40
N PHE A 658 -16.82 17.46 -20.26
CA PHE A 658 -15.68 17.64 -19.35
C PHE A 658 -14.40 17.35 -20.12
N GLY A 659 -13.40 18.24 -19.99
CA GLY A 659 -12.06 18.05 -20.52
C GLY A 659 -11.02 18.49 -19.51
N SER A 660 -9.97 17.72 -19.34
CA SER A 660 -8.79 18.15 -18.58
C SER A 660 -7.50 17.75 -19.28
N LEU A 661 -6.48 18.59 -19.11
CA LEU A 661 -5.12 18.30 -19.54
C LEU A 661 -4.19 18.59 -18.37
N ARG A 662 -3.35 17.62 -18.06
CA ARG A 662 -2.30 17.75 -17.05
C ARG A 662 -0.93 17.58 -17.70
N TRP A 663 0.01 18.40 -17.30
CA TRP A 663 1.43 18.29 -17.59
C TRP A 663 2.16 17.84 -16.32
N ASP A 664 3.02 16.81 -16.45
CA ASP A 664 3.86 16.30 -15.38
C ASP A 664 5.30 16.25 -15.82
N TYR A 665 6.19 16.67 -14.94
CA TYR A 665 7.62 16.71 -15.15
C TYR A 665 8.37 16.10 -13.97
N ASN A 666 9.34 15.26 -14.30
CA ASN A 666 10.35 14.74 -13.40
C ASN A 666 11.72 14.91 -14.11
N PRO A 667 12.76 15.46 -13.45
CA PRO A 667 14.07 15.69 -14.09
C PRO A 667 14.72 14.46 -14.73
N GLU A 668 14.40 13.25 -14.22
CA GLU A 668 14.95 11.99 -14.73
C GLU A 668 14.26 11.51 -16.02
N PHE A 669 13.10 12.07 -16.38
CA PHE A 669 12.30 11.59 -17.50
C PHE A 669 11.77 12.73 -18.36
N LYS A 670 11.43 12.42 -19.61
CA LYS A 670 10.76 13.38 -20.48
C LYS A 670 9.38 13.76 -19.93
N PRO A 671 8.96 15.03 -20.06
CA PRO A 671 7.63 15.48 -19.63
C PRO A 671 6.50 14.64 -20.22
N LYS A 672 5.40 14.49 -19.48
CA LYS A 672 4.22 13.74 -19.91
C LYS A 672 2.97 14.62 -19.86
N TYR A 673 2.08 14.36 -20.83
CA TYR A 673 0.78 15.02 -20.90
C TYR A 673 -0.32 13.98 -20.71
N THR A 674 -1.25 14.29 -19.82
CA THR A 674 -2.32 13.38 -19.36
C THR A 674 -3.67 14.00 -19.70
N PRO A 675 -4.25 13.73 -20.89
CA PRO A 675 -5.59 14.19 -21.25
C PRO A 675 -6.67 13.31 -20.63
N ARG A 676 -7.81 13.93 -20.29
CA ARG A 676 -9.08 13.28 -19.98
C ARG A 676 -10.22 14.01 -20.67
N LEU A 677 -11.11 13.24 -21.28
CA LEU A 677 -12.35 13.73 -21.90
C LEU A 677 -13.51 12.90 -21.34
N ALA A 678 -14.60 13.53 -20.97
CA ALA A 678 -15.78 12.82 -20.52
C ALA A 678 -17.06 13.54 -20.98
N ALA A 679 -18.11 12.75 -21.18
CA ALA A 679 -19.45 13.21 -21.46
C ALA A 679 -20.43 12.52 -20.52
N VAL A 680 -21.36 13.29 -19.93
CA VAL A 680 -22.46 12.77 -19.12
C VAL A 680 -23.76 13.26 -19.74
N TYR A 681 -24.61 12.31 -20.14
CA TYR A 681 -25.94 12.60 -20.64
C TYR A 681 -27.00 12.19 -19.62
N THR A 682 -27.77 13.17 -19.16
CA THR A 682 -28.84 13.01 -18.16
C THR A 682 -30.19 12.96 -18.87
N PHE A 683 -30.88 11.82 -18.75
CA PHE A 683 -32.21 11.62 -19.26
C PHE A 683 -33.24 11.55 -18.13
N LYS A 684 -34.32 12.32 -18.22
CA LYS A 684 -35.37 12.41 -17.19
C LYS A 684 -34.85 12.62 -15.76
N GLU A 685 -33.76 13.40 -15.60
CA GLU A 685 -33.09 13.75 -14.34
C GLU A 685 -32.55 12.57 -13.51
N ASN A 686 -33.04 11.36 -13.77
CA ASN A 686 -32.76 10.16 -12.96
C ASN A 686 -31.87 9.13 -13.65
N HIS A 687 -31.69 9.25 -14.97
CA HIS A 687 -30.87 8.33 -15.76
C HIS A 687 -29.64 9.07 -16.27
N ASN A 688 -28.45 8.59 -15.98
CA ASN A 688 -27.21 9.19 -16.40
C ASN A 688 -26.36 8.17 -17.14
N PHE A 689 -26.00 8.49 -18.34
CA PHE A 689 -25.08 7.76 -19.20
C PHE A 689 -23.77 8.53 -19.23
N ARG A 690 -22.65 7.87 -18.98
CA ARG A 690 -21.33 8.49 -19.04
C ARG A 690 -20.42 7.74 -20.00
N PHE A 691 -19.55 8.50 -20.64
CA PHE A 691 -18.41 8.00 -21.40
C PHE A 691 -17.17 8.77 -20.97
N THR A 692 -16.06 8.06 -20.75
CA THR A 692 -14.79 8.67 -20.37
C THR A 692 -13.66 8.06 -21.17
N TYR A 693 -12.84 8.91 -21.77
CA TYR A 693 -11.53 8.59 -22.32
C TYR A 693 -10.47 9.29 -21.47
N GLN A 694 -9.45 8.54 -21.04
CA GLN A 694 -8.35 9.14 -20.30
C GLN A 694 -7.04 8.42 -20.56
N GLN A 695 -5.95 9.18 -20.47
CA GLN A 695 -4.61 8.63 -20.36
C GLN A 695 -4.09 8.86 -18.94
N GLY A 696 -3.17 8.04 -18.52
CA GLY A 696 -2.45 8.20 -17.27
C GLY A 696 -1.01 7.76 -17.45
N TYR A 697 -0.13 8.32 -16.64
CA TYR A 697 1.27 7.90 -16.56
C TYR A 697 1.64 7.68 -15.10
N ARG A 698 2.57 6.75 -14.88
CA ARG A 698 3.20 6.52 -13.60
C ARG A 698 4.72 6.58 -13.79
N PHE A 699 5.38 7.51 -13.14
CA PHE A 699 6.83 7.45 -13.01
C PHE A 699 7.22 6.29 -12.08
N PRO A 700 8.39 5.68 -12.27
CA PRO A 700 8.89 4.72 -11.29
C PRO A 700 8.78 5.27 -9.87
N ALA A 701 8.29 4.44 -8.93
CA ALA A 701 8.29 4.78 -7.52
C ALA A 701 9.73 4.86 -7.00
N LEU A 702 9.95 5.48 -5.84
CA LEU A 702 11.31 5.68 -5.30
C LEU A 702 12.11 4.38 -5.25
N PHE A 703 11.47 3.30 -4.80
CA PHE A 703 12.11 2.00 -4.73
C PHE A 703 12.41 1.41 -6.11
N GLU A 704 11.51 1.60 -7.09
CA GLU A 704 11.72 1.16 -8.47
C GLU A 704 12.82 1.98 -9.16
N ALA A 705 12.89 3.27 -8.86
CA ALA A 705 13.86 4.19 -9.46
C ALA A 705 15.26 4.10 -8.84
N LEU A 706 15.37 4.02 -7.51
CA LEU A 706 16.57 4.36 -6.75
C LEU A 706 17.08 3.25 -5.83
N SER A 707 16.43 2.07 -5.79
CA SER A 707 16.86 1.02 -4.88
C SER A 707 18.25 0.47 -5.21
N TYR A 708 19.00 0.10 -4.16
CA TYR A 708 20.30 -0.55 -4.27
C TYR A 708 20.46 -1.60 -3.17
N VAL A 709 19.62 -2.66 -3.23
CA VAL A 709 19.60 -3.69 -2.20
C VAL A 709 20.63 -4.75 -2.51
N ASN A 710 21.67 -4.83 -1.71
CA ASN A 710 22.72 -5.81 -1.84
C ASN A 710 22.49 -7.00 -0.87
N ASN A 711 21.71 -7.98 -1.30
CA ASN A 711 21.39 -9.21 -0.52
C ASN A 711 22.46 -10.30 -0.70
N GLY A 712 23.69 -9.95 -0.96
CA GLY A 712 24.78 -10.88 -1.17
C GLY A 712 24.72 -11.64 -2.50
N ARG A 713 23.74 -12.50 -2.71
CA ARG A 713 23.64 -13.34 -3.91
C ARG A 713 22.79 -12.79 -5.04
N VAL A 714 21.80 -11.97 -4.74
CA VAL A 714 20.98 -11.28 -5.75
C VAL A 714 20.88 -9.82 -5.33
N LYS A 715 21.47 -8.95 -6.11
CA LYS A 715 21.40 -7.49 -5.91
C LYS A 715 20.12 -6.97 -6.54
N ARG A 716 19.32 -6.19 -5.81
CA ARG A 716 18.15 -5.53 -6.38
C ARG A 716 18.48 -4.07 -6.61
N VAL A 717 18.36 -3.64 -7.86
CA VAL A 717 18.77 -2.28 -8.29
C VAL A 717 17.61 -1.55 -8.95
N GLY A 718 17.62 -0.23 -8.79
CA GLY A 718 16.65 0.67 -9.41
C GLY A 718 16.91 0.80 -10.93
N SER A 719 16.04 1.56 -11.55
CA SER A 719 15.93 1.65 -13.01
C SER A 719 16.62 2.86 -13.63
N LEU A 720 17.17 3.76 -12.83
CA LEU A 720 17.80 4.97 -13.40
C LEU A 720 19.16 4.63 -14.01
N PRO A 721 19.49 5.18 -15.20
CA PRO A 721 20.69 4.80 -15.97
C PRO A 721 22.00 4.89 -15.19
N TYR A 722 22.18 5.95 -14.39
CA TYR A 722 23.41 6.14 -13.60
C TYR A 722 23.64 5.08 -12.51
N ILE A 723 22.61 4.29 -12.14
CA ILE A 723 22.77 3.17 -11.20
C ILE A 723 23.49 2.00 -11.84
N ASN A 724 23.28 1.79 -13.15
CA ASN A 724 23.95 0.73 -13.93
C ASN A 724 25.44 1.01 -14.16
N GLU A 725 25.87 2.27 -14.02
CA GLU A 725 27.25 2.65 -14.29
C GLU A 725 28.24 1.79 -13.49
N GLY A 726 29.11 1.07 -14.21
CA GLY A 726 30.07 0.14 -13.65
C GLY A 726 29.52 -1.22 -13.17
N LEU A 727 28.21 -1.49 -13.31
CA LEU A 727 27.58 -2.76 -12.92
C LEU A 727 27.25 -3.67 -14.11
N GLY A 728 26.99 -3.10 -15.29
CA GLY A 728 26.82 -3.80 -16.56
C GLY A 728 25.57 -4.68 -16.69
N TYR A 729 24.55 -4.51 -15.85
CA TYR A 729 23.38 -5.38 -15.89
C TYR A 729 22.40 -5.08 -17.04
N LEU A 730 22.50 -3.94 -17.69
CA LEU A 730 21.66 -3.60 -18.85
C LEU A 730 22.26 -4.15 -20.15
N GLU A 731 23.58 -3.99 -20.35
CA GLU A 731 24.27 -4.26 -21.62
C GLU A 731 25.15 -5.50 -21.61
N ASN A 732 25.59 -5.99 -20.44
CA ASN A 732 26.55 -7.09 -20.29
C ASN A 732 26.03 -8.22 -19.42
N SER A 733 24.83 -8.71 -19.73
CA SER A 733 24.16 -9.74 -18.91
C SER A 733 23.44 -10.80 -19.76
N TYR A 734 23.14 -11.94 -19.12
CA TYR A 734 22.32 -13.00 -19.69
C TYR A 734 20.96 -13.10 -18.97
N THR A 735 19.90 -13.48 -19.69
CA THR A 735 18.57 -13.68 -19.11
C THR A 735 18.55 -14.88 -18.15
N GLN A 736 17.79 -14.79 -17.06
CA GLN A 736 17.67 -15.85 -16.07
C GLN A 736 17.28 -17.19 -16.69
N GLN A 737 16.26 -17.21 -17.56
CA GLN A 737 15.76 -18.46 -18.13
C GLN A 737 16.80 -19.12 -19.02
N SER A 738 17.58 -18.35 -19.78
CA SER A 738 18.65 -18.90 -20.62
C SER A 738 19.76 -19.55 -19.79
N VAL A 739 20.15 -18.95 -18.67
CA VAL A 739 21.14 -19.51 -17.74
C VAL A 739 20.63 -20.78 -17.07
N ILE A 740 19.34 -20.84 -16.72
CA ILE A 740 18.70 -22.06 -16.18
C ILE A 740 18.74 -23.17 -17.21
N ASN A 741 18.32 -22.93 -18.44
CA ASN A 741 18.30 -23.90 -19.53
C ASN A 741 19.73 -24.39 -19.83
N PHE A 742 20.68 -23.46 -19.90
CA PHE A 742 22.11 -23.76 -20.11
C PHE A 742 22.65 -24.71 -19.02
N ASN A 743 22.45 -24.38 -17.73
CA ASN A 743 22.94 -25.21 -16.64
C ASN A 743 22.26 -26.60 -16.61
N ALA A 744 20.99 -26.68 -16.98
CA ALA A 744 20.30 -27.98 -17.10
C ALA A 744 20.96 -28.87 -18.20
N ALA A 745 21.23 -28.32 -19.37
CA ALA A 745 21.89 -29.03 -20.47
C ALA A 745 23.31 -29.43 -20.13
N VAL A 746 24.09 -28.53 -19.52
CA VAL A 746 25.48 -28.82 -19.11
C VAL A 746 25.52 -29.87 -18.02
N SER A 747 24.60 -29.85 -17.07
CA SER A 747 24.51 -30.85 -16.01
C SER A 747 24.19 -32.25 -16.54
N ALA A 748 23.33 -32.34 -17.56
CA ALA A 748 23.03 -33.59 -18.25
C ALA A 748 24.25 -34.17 -18.99
N GLN A 749 25.27 -33.38 -19.30
CA GLN A 749 26.52 -33.78 -19.99
C GLN A 749 27.72 -33.82 -19.05
N GLY A 750 27.51 -34.05 -17.76
CA GLY A 750 28.57 -34.25 -16.78
C GLY A 750 29.18 -32.97 -16.19
N ASN A 751 28.57 -31.81 -16.45
CA ASN A 751 28.91 -30.49 -15.85
C ASN A 751 30.40 -30.09 -16.08
N THR A 752 30.94 -30.34 -17.29
CA THR A 752 32.32 -30.00 -17.67
C THR A 752 32.40 -28.65 -18.39
N ASP A 753 33.61 -28.11 -18.55
CA ASP A 753 33.84 -26.87 -19.30
C ASP A 753 33.57 -27.09 -20.81
N GLU A 754 33.90 -28.23 -21.35
CA GLU A 754 33.63 -28.60 -22.74
C GLU A 754 32.11 -28.65 -23.00
N ALA A 755 31.36 -29.25 -22.07
CA ALA A 755 29.91 -29.30 -22.16
C ALA A 755 29.32 -27.88 -22.08
N ALA A 756 29.88 -26.98 -21.26
CA ALA A 756 29.46 -25.58 -21.18
C ALA A 756 29.70 -24.85 -22.49
N LEU A 757 30.89 -24.95 -23.06
CA LEU A 757 31.24 -24.30 -24.33
C LEU A 757 30.42 -24.83 -25.51
N ALA A 758 30.10 -26.15 -25.50
CA ALA A 758 29.23 -26.78 -26.49
C ALA A 758 27.77 -26.29 -26.43
N ASN A 759 27.27 -25.90 -25.25
CA ASN A 759 25.89 -25.41 -25.02
C ASN A 759 25.78 -23.90 -24.97
N ARG A 760 26.81 -23.15 -25.36
CA ARG A 760 26.85 -21.68 -25.30
C ARG A 760 25.69 -20.98 -26.01
N ASN A 761 25.14 -21.59 -27.06
CA ASN A 761 24.02 -21.09 -27.84
C ASN A 761 22.68 -21.04 -27.06
N LEU A 762 22.62 -21.70 -25.91
CA LEU A 762 21.47 -21.60 -25.00
C LEU A 762 21.47 -20.29 -24.17
N LEU A 763 22.62 -19.62 -24.07
CA LEU A 763 22.73 -18.36 -23.36
C LEU A 763 22.23 -17.22 -24.24
N VAL A 764 21.25 -16.50 -23.75
CA VAL A 764 20.64 -15.33 -24.43
C VAL A 764 21.03 -14.06 -23.71
N VAL A 765 21.70 -13.15 -24.42
CA VAL A 765 22.04 -11.84 -23.90
C VAL A 765 20.76 -11.07 -23.56
N ALA A 766 20.72 -10.48 -22.39
CA ALA A 766 19.59 -9.67 -21.99
C ALA A 766 19.59 -8.34 -22.75
N ASP A 767 18.42 -8.02 -23.33
CA ASP A 767 18.16 -6.74 -24.00
C ASP A 767 17.13 -5.98 -23.15
N LEU A 768 17.61 -5.27 -22.13
CA LEU A 768 16.79 -4.54 -21.20
C LEU A 768 16.67 -3.07 -21.62
N PRO A 769 15.45 -2.58 -21.89
CA PRO A 769 15.26 -1.16 -22.10
C PRO A 769 15.48 -0.36 -20.81
N ASP A 770 15.96 0.86 -20.96
CA ASP A 770 15.93 1.84 -19.87
C ASP A 770 14.50 1.98 -19.34
N ALA A 771 14.36 1.96 -18.02
CA ALA A 771 13.04 2.09 -17.44
C ALA A 771 12.51 3.52 -17.60
N GLY A 772 11.30 3.61 -18.10
CA GLY A 772 10.55 4.85 -18.30
C GLY A 772 9.20 4.81 -17.61
N PRO A 773 8.43 5.91 -17.71
CA PRO A 773 7.09 5.95 -17.15
C PRO A 773 6.14 4.94 -17.82
N GLU A 774 5.43 4.18 -16.99
CA GLU A 774 4.33 3.31 -17.40
C GLU A 774 3.14 4.16 -17.88
N LYS A 775 2.50 3.78 -18.99
CA LYS A 775 1.35 4.48 -19.57
C LYS A 775 0.11 3.61 -19.53
N ILE A 776 -1.02 4.20 -19.12
CA ILE A 776 -2.36 3.62 -19.28
C ILE A 776 -3.19 4.46 -20.24
N VAL A 777 -3.95 3.78 -21.12
CA VAL A 777 -5.05 4.36 -21.88
C VAL A 777 -6.32 3.65 -21.45
N SER A 778 -7.31 4.42 -21.00
CA SER A 778 -8.54 3.88 -20.42
C SER A 778 -9.77 4.44 -21.14
N TYR A 779 -10.68 3.54 -21.49
CA TYR A 779 -12.04 3.83 -21.96
C TYR A 779 -13.02 3.29 -20.93
N GLU A 780 -14.01 4.09 -20.59
CA GLU A 780 -15.05 3.70 -19.64
C GLU A 780 -16.41 4.14 -20.12
N VAL A 781 -17.40 3.27 -20.01
CA VAL A 781 -18.82 3.57 -20.16
C VAL A 781 -19.53 3.26 -18.87
N GLY A 782 -20.52 4.05 -18.51
CA GLY A 782 -21.27 3.84 -17.29
C GLY A 782 -22.72 4.28 -17.43
N TYR A 783 -23.56 3.62 -16.65
CA TYR A 783 -24.97 3.97 -16.49
C TYR A 783 -25.31 4.00 -15.01
N LYS A 784 -25.87 5.11 -14.56
CA LYS A 784 -26.36 5.26 -13.19
C LYS A 784 -27.77 5.79 -13.20
N ALA A 785 -28.68 5.10 -12.49
CA ALA A 785 -30.07 5.49 -12.40
C ALA A 785 -30.56 5.45 -10.95
N VAL A 786 -31.50 6.38 -10.65
CA VAL A 786 -32.25 6.43 -9.42
C VAL A 786 -33.74 6.32 -9.73
N LEU A 787 -34.32 5.18 -9.37
CA LEU A 787 -35.64 4.73 -9.81
C LEU A 787 -36.60 4.54 -8.62
N LEU A 788 -37.86 4.27 -8.91
CA LEU A 788 -38.90 3.93 -7.92
C LEU A 788 -38.98 4.97 -6.78
N ASN A 789 -39.14 6.24 -7.13
CA ASN A 789 -39.18 7.35 -6.17
C ASN A 789 -37.96 7.36 -5.22
N ASN A 790 -36.74 7.22 -5.80
CA ASN A 790 -35.45 7.23 -5.12
C ASN A 790 -35.22 6.03 -4.18
N ARG A 791 -35.93 4.91 -4.38
CA ARG A 791 -35.76 3.69 -3.58
C ARG A 791 -34.80 2.70 -4.19
N LEU A 792 -34.58 2.74 -5.51
CA LEU A 792 -33.70 1.83 -6.23
C LEU A 792 -32.59 2.62 -6.93
N VAL A 793 -31.36 2.29 -6.66
CA VAL A 793 -30.18 2.76 -7.38
C VAL A 793 -29.57 1.61 -8.14
N ILE A 794 -29.30 1.83 -9.41
CA ILE A 794 -28.56 0.92 -10.29
C ILE A 794 -27.32 1.67 -10.76
N ASP A 795 -26.15 1.07 -10.65
CA ASP A 795 -24.88 1.64 -11.11
C ASP A 795 -24.08 0.56 -11.83
N ILE A 796 -23.91 0.75 -13.13
CA ILE A 796 -23.21 -0.17 -14.03
C ILE A 796 -22.03 0.59 -14.62
N ASP A 797 -20.87 -0.02 -14.65
CA ASP A 797 -19.73 0.44 -15.44
C ASP A 797 -19.02 -0.72 -16.14
N ALA A 798 -18.44 -0.39 -17.30
CA ALA A 798 -17.54 -1.27 -18.02
C ALA A 798 -16.33 -0.46 -18.48
N TYR A 799 -15.16 -1.08 -18.46
CA TYR A 799 -13.91 -0.42 -18.80
C TYR A 799 -12.99 -1.31 -19.63
N SER A 800 -12.15 -0.65 -20.42
CA SER A 800 -11.04 -1.27 -21.15
C SER A 800 -9.79 -0.42 -20.95
N ASN A 801 -8.77 -1.02 -20.40
CA ASN A 801 -7.48 -0.40 -20.09
C ASN A 801 -6.38 -1.05 -20.94
N GLN A 802 -5.53 -0.23 -21.52
CA GLN A 802 -4.33 -0.67 -22.22
C GLN A 802 -3.11 -0.12 -21.50
N TYR A 803 -2.22 -1.02 -21.06
CA TYR A 803 -0.94 -0.68 -20.40
C TYR A 803 0.21 -0.86 -21.38
N ASN A 804 1.04 0.19 -21.52
CA ASN A 804 2.24 0.18 -22.34
C ASN A 804 3.43 0.55 -21.48
N GLY A 805 4.58 -0.13 -21.70
CA GLY A 805 5.77 0.06 -20.87
C GLY A 805 5.51 -0.28 -19.41
N PHE A 806 4.77 -1.36 -19.15
CA PHE A 806 4.48 -1.84 -17.79
C PHE A 806 5.79 -2.07 -17.02
N LEU A 807 5.89 -1.53 -15.80
CA LEU A 807 7.07 -1.69 -14.95
C LEU A 807 7.00 -2.99 -14.17
N GLY A 808 8.03 -3.81 -14.36
CA GLY A 808 8.19 -5.07 -13.66
C GLY A 808 9.65 -5.34 -13.31
N GLN A 809 9.90 -6.48 -12.67
CA GLN A 809 11.25 -6.91 -12.30
C GLN A 809 11.69 -8.10 -13.15
N VAL A 810 12.93 -8.05 -13.63
CA VAL A 810 13.61 -9.17 -14.28
C VAL A 810 14.87 -9.52 -13.52
N GLN A 811 15.28 -10.77 -13.58
CA GLN A 811 16.56 -11.22 -13.05
C GLN A 811 17.52 -11.49 -14.20
N VAL A 812 18.72 -10.94 -14.09
CA VAL A 812 19.82 -11.14 -15.06
C VAL A 812 21.10 -11.55 -14.36
N PHE A 813 22.00 -12.13 -15.13
CA PHE A 813 23.29 -12.65 -14.69
C PHE A 813 24.40 -11.93 -15.42
N VAL A 814 25.25 -11.22 -14.69
CA VAL A 814 26.38 -10.43 -15.22
C VAL A 814 27.67 -11.22 -15.02
N PRO A 815 28.40 -11.58 -16.08
CA PRO A 815 29.73 -12.18 -15.93
C PRO A 815 30.72 -11.14 -15.41
N LYS A 816 31.46 -11.49 -14.35
CA LYS A 816 32.38 -10.56 -13.68
C LYS A 816 33.64 -10.33 -14.48
N GLY A 817 33.92 -9.06 -14.79
CA GLY A 817 35.17 -8.62 -15.41
C GLY A 817 35.39 -9.11 -16.84
N VAL A 818 34.38 -9.70 -17.47
CA VAL A 818 34.44 -10.23 -18.85
C VAL A 818 33.17 -9.86 -19.61
N SER A 819 33.27 -9.80 -20.94
CA SER A 819 32.14 -9.45 -21.78
C SER A 819 31.30 -10.67 -22.16
N VAL A 820 29.98 -10.53 -22.25
CA VAL A 820 29.06 -11.56 -22.77
C VAL A 820 29.52 -12.05 -24.15
N GLY A 821 29.28 -13.32 -24.46
CA GLY A 821 29.68 -13.95 -25.71
C GLY A 821 31.09 -14.52 -25.70
N THR A 822 31.96 -14.23 -24.74
CA THR A 822 33.28 -14.83 -24.59
C THR A 822 33.21 -16.20 -23.89
N ASP A 823 34.21 -17.05 -24.11
CA ASP A 823 34.33 -18.35 -23.42
C ASP A 823 34.35 -18.19 -21.90
N ALA A 824 35.09 -17.18 -21.43
CA ALA A 824 35.15 -16.85 -20.00
C ALA A 824 33.76 -16.46 -19.43
N ALA A 825 32.95 -15.73 -20.19
CA ALA A 825 31.58 -15.37 -19.78
C ALA A 825 30.65 -16.63 -19.76
N VAL A 826 30.81 -17.54 -20.71
CA VAL A 826 30.07 -18.80 -20.74
C VAL A 826 30.39 -19.65 -19.51
N LEU A 827 31.66 -19.82 -19.20
CA LEU A 827 32.14 -20.58 -18.03
C LEU A 827 31.71 -19.90 -16.72
N ALA A 828 31.60 -18.55 -16.69
CA ALA A 828 31.10 -17.80 -15.55
C ALA A 828 29.65 -18.13 -15.22
N MET A 829 28.84 -18.59 -16.19
CA MET A 829 27.41 -18.91 -15.97
C MET A 829 27.17 -20.32 -15.38
N LEU A 830 28.20 -21.13 -15.18
CA LEU A 830 28.07 -22.49 -14.60
C LEU A 830 27.61 -22.44 -13.14
N ASP A 831 26.65 -23.28 -12.78
CA ASP A 831 26.11 -23.41 -11.41
C ASP A 831 27.16 -23.81 -10.39
N ARG A 832 28.11 -24.69 -10.77
CA ARG A 832 29.22 -25.12 -9.92
C ARG A 832 30.12 -23.96 -9.45
N ASN A 833 30.09 -22.84 -10.16
CA ASN A 833 30.86 -21.64 -9.86
C ASN A 833 30.09 -20.61 -9.07
N ARG A 834 28.83 -20.90 -8.73
CA ARG A 834 27.97 -19.98 -7.97
C ARG A 834 28.30 -19.90 -6.49
N ASP A 835 28.74 -20.98 -5.90
CA ASP A 835 28.97 -21.10 -4.45
C ASP A 835 30.33 -20.56 -4.00
N ALA A 836 31.12 -20.06 -4.89
CA ALA A 836 32.43 -19.52 -4.59
C ALA A 836 32.41 -18.10 -3.98
N THR A 837 31.47 -17.84 -3.11
CA THR A 837 31.56 -16.68 -2.18
C THR A 837 32.64 -16.89 -1.11
N THR A 838 33.36 -17.98 -1.19
CA THR A 838 34.40 -18.35 -0.25
C THR A 838 35.77 -18.09 -0.85
N ALA A 839 36.50 -17.19 -0.20
CA ALA A 839 37.81 -16.67 -0.51
C ALA A 839 38.95 -17.69 -0.65
N THR A 840 38.69 -18.97 -0.93
CA THR A 840 39.66 -20.02 -1.04
C THR A 840 39.71 -20.74 -2.40
N SER A 841 38.89 -20.32 -3.37
CA SER A 841 39.03 -20.82 -4.73
C SER A 841 40.18 -20.08 -5.42
N THR A 842 41.24 -20.77 -5.70
CA THR A 842 42.46 -20.28 -6.37
C THR A 842 42.27 -20.04 -7.85
N THR A 843 41.09 -20.29 -8.42
CA THR A 843 40.79 -20.04 -9.83
C THR A 843 39.80 -18.91 -9.98
N ALA A 844 40.20 -17.86 -10.67
CA ALA A 844 39.38 -16.65 -10.96
C ALA A 844 38.03 -17.00 -11.63
N ALA A 845 37.88 -18.17 -12.22
CA ALA A 845 36.66 -18.68 -12.81
C ALA A 845 35.52 -18.99 -11.79
N SER A 846 35.83 -19.13 -10.52
CA SER A 846 34.89 -19.60 -9.50
C SER A 846 33.96 -18.53 -8.93
N GLN A 847 34.18 -17.24 -9.24
CA GLN A 847 33.34 -16.12 -8.84
C GLN A 847 32.71 -15.43 -10.06
N GLY A 848 32.38 -16.19 -11.07
CA GLY A 848 32.18 -15.70 -12.42
C GLY A 848 31.02 -14.78 -12.63
N GLN A 849 30.00 -14.73 -11.74
CA GLN A 849 28.76 -14.01 -12.05
C GLN A 849 28.17 -13.28 -10.86
N ASP A 850 27.62 -12.09 -11.12
CA ASP A 850 26.71 -11.37 -10.26
C ASP A 850 25.26 -11.55 -10.75
N ARG A 851 24.30 -11.54 -9.83
CA ARG A 851 22.87 -11.59 -10.16
C ARG A 851 22.24 -10.27 -9.78
N TYR A 852 21.52 -9.72 -10.74
CA TYR A 852 20.76 -8.50 -10.52
C TYR A 852 19.28 -8.73 -10.75
N ARG A 853 18.46 -8.22 -9.85
CA ARG A 853 17.02 -8.07 -10.06
C ARG A 853 16.77 -6.60 -10.37
N VAL A 854 16.42 -6.33 -11.63
CA VAL A 854 16.36 -4.99 -12.20
C VAL A 854 14.92 -4.62 -12.50
N PHE A 855 14.54 -3.37 -12.28
CA PHE A 855 13.29 -2.85 -12.79
C PHE A 855 13.46 -2.40 -14.24
N THR A 856 12.55 -2.80 -15.10
CA THR A 856 12.54 -2.44 -16.52
C THR A 856 11.10 -2.37 -17.05
N ASN A 857 10.90 -1.85 -18.27
CA ASN A 857 9.59 -1.82 -18.89
C ASN A 857 9.34 -3.08 -19.71
N ALA A 858 8.11 -3.58 -19.67
CA ALA A 858 7.63 -4.64 -20.53
C ALA A 858 7.68 -4.21 -22.01
N LYS A 859 8.08 -5.11 -22.87
CA LYS A 859 7.98 -4.94 -24.34
C LYS A 859 6.55 -5.18 -24.83
N ASN A 860 5.75 -5.94 -24.09
CA ASN A 860 4.37 -6.26 -24.42
C ASN A 860 3.40 -5.16 -23.97
N THR A 861 2.27 -5.10 -24.68
CA THR A 861 1.08 -4.35 -24.27
C THR A 861 0.13 -5.28 -23.55
N TYR A 862 -0.34 -4.87 -22.38
CA TYR A 862 -1.32 -5.61 -21.59
C TYR A 862 -2.69 -4.94 -21.67
N HIS A 863 -3.73 -5.75 -21.87
CA HIS A 863 -5.11 -5.30 -21.91
C HIS A 863 -5.87 -5.83 -20.70
N ASN A 864 -6.38 -4.94 -19.88
CA ASN A 864 -7.25 -5.24 -18.76
C ASN A 864 -8.65 -4.70 -19.07
N PHE A 865 -9.66 -5.53 -18.95
CA PHE A 865 -11.04 -5.13 -19.13
C PHE A 865 -11.92 -5.74 -18.05
N GLY A 866 -13.02 -5.08 -17.78
CA GLY A 866 -13.95 -5.55 -16.77
C GLY A 866 -15.23 -4.75 -16.75
N SER A 867 -16.13 -5.22 -15.90
CA SER A 867 -17.42 -4.58 -15.66
C SER A 867 -17.83 -4.75 -14.20
N ALA A 868 -18.63 -3.83 -13.72
CA ALA A 868 -19.20 -3.89 -12.38
C ALA A 868 -20.65 -3.44 -12.40
N LEU A 869 -21.50 -4.15 -11.65
CA LEU A 869 -22.89 -3.79 -11.39
C LEU A 869 -23.08 -3.65 -9.89
N ALA A 870 -23.64 -2.54 -9.43
CA ALA A 870 -24.14 -2.39 -8.06
C ALA A 870 -25.61 -2.03 -8.06
N ILE A 871 -26.33 -2.62 -7.11
CA ILE A 871 -27.75 -2.37 -6.87
C ILE A 871 -27.94 -2.07 -5.39
N THR A 872 -28.67 -0.99 -5.08
CA THR A 872 -29.14 -0.71 -3.74
C THR A 872 -30.64 -0.46 -3.79
N TYR A 873 -31.39 -1.25 -3.02
CA TYR A 873 -32.84 -1.16 -2.99
C TYR A 873 -33.35 -0.99 -1.55
N ASN A 874 -33.96 0.15 -1.28
CA ASN A 874 -34.65 0.44 -0.03
C ASN A 874 -36.08 -0.13 -0.10
N LEU A 875 -36.30 -1.24 0.58
CA LEU A 875 -37.56 -1.93 0.70
C LEU A 875 -38.52 -1.21 1.69
N TYR A 876 -39.71 -1.75 1.80
CA TYR A 876 -40.69 -1.32 2.80
C TYR A 876 -40.15 -1.49 4.25
N LYS A 877 -40.61 -0.68 5.19
CA LYS A 877 -40.24 -0.73 6.62
C LYS A 877 -38.72 -0.65 6.90
N LYS A 878 -37.99 0.22 6.16
CA LYS A 878 -36.55 0.50 6.35
C LYS A 878 -35.59 -0.66 6.08
N PHE A 879 -36.07 -1.74 5.45
CA PHE A 879 -35.18 -2.79 4.95
C PHE A 879 -34.37 -2.27 3.74
N THR A 880 -33.12 -2.67 3.66
CA THR A 880 -32.24 -2.37 2.54
C THR A 880 -31.58 -3.66 2.07
N VAL A 881 -31.62 -3.88 0.74
CA VAL A 881 -30.78 -4.86 0.05
C VAL A 881 -29.78 -4.10 -0.78
N ALA A 882 -28.50 -4.40 -0.64
CA ALA A 882 -27.45 -3.81 -1.45
C ALA A 882 -26.47 -4.91 -1.86
N GLY A 883 -25.92 -4.81 -3.06
CA GLY A 883 -24.89 -5.76 -3.49
C GLY A 883 -24.21 -5.30 -4.76
N ASN A 884 -23.10 -5.94 -5.07
CA ASN A 884 -22.40 -5.73 -6.33
C ASN A 884 -21.79 -7.04 -6.83
N ILE A 885 -21.57 -7.08 -8.14
CA ILE A 885 -20.81 -8.11 -8.83
C ILE A 885 -19.78 -7.44 -9.72
N ASN A 886 -18.55 -7.96 -9.70
CA ASN A 886 -17.42 -7.41 -10.41
C ASN A 886 -16.79 -8.50 -11.28
N PHE A 887 -16.43 -8.13 -12.51
CA PHE A 887 -15.70 -8.96 -13.45
C PHE A 887 -14.41 -8.26 -13.86
N ASN A 888 -13.28 -8.97 -13.83
CA ASN A 888 -11.97 -8.47 -14.24
C ASN A 888 -11.21 -9.54 -15.02
N GLU A 889 -10.62 -9.16 -16.16
CA GLU A 889 -9.78 -10.06 -16.94
C GLU A 889 -8.62 -9.30 -17.57
N MET A 890 -7.47 -9.95 -17.66
CA MET A 890 -6.30 -9.41 -18.34
C MET A 890 -5.85 -10.33 -19.47
N LYS A 891 -5.46 -9.73 -20.58
CA LYS A 891 -4.85 -10.40 -21.74
C LYS A 891 -3.55 -9.69 -22.15
N ALA A 892 -2.54 -10.47 -22.51
CA ALA A 892 -1.32 -9.98 -23.12
C ALA A 892 -1.36 -10.23 -24.65
N ASN A 893 -0.77 -9.34 -25.43
CA ASN A 893 -0.74 -9.48 -26.89
C ASN A 893 0.26 -10.53 -27.39
N LYS A 894 1.26 -10.86 -26.55
CA LYS A 894 2.29 -11.87 -26.85
C LYS A 894 2.48 -12.76 -25.63
N THR A 895 2.98 -13.98 -25.86
CA THR A 895 3.17 -14.98 -24.80
C THR A 895 4.54 -14.90 -24.12
N GLU A 896 5.49 -14.22 -24.75
CA GLU A 896 6.87 -14.16 -24.26
C GLU A 896 7.18 -12.75 -23.75
N ASP A 897 6.97 -12.51 -22.47
CA ASP A 897 7.57 -11.39 -21.77
C ASP A 897 8.56 -11.87 -20.71
N ILE A 898 9.51 -11.02 -20.40
CA ILE A 898 10.64 -11.36 -19.52
C ILE A 898 10.25 -11.36 -18.04
N PHE A 899 9.03 -11.00 -17.70
CA PHE A 899 8.55 -11.00 -16.32
C PHE A 899 7.06 -11.30 -16.20
N VAL A 900 6.66 -11.71 -14.99
CA VAL A 900 5.25 -11.94 -14.64
C VAL A 900 4.53 -10.63 -14.34
N THR A 901 3.27 -10.55 -14.73
CA THR A 901 2.48 -9.31 -14.64
C THR A 901 2.02 -8.98 -13.23
N GLY A 902 1.86 -9.99 -12.39
CA GLY A 902 1.28 -9.81 -11.04
C GLY A 902 -0.14 -9.23 -11.09
N PHE A 903 -0.99 -9.70 -12.00
CA PHE A 903 -2.39 -9.25 -12.10
C PHE A 903 -3.18 -9.56 -10.85
N ASN A 904 -2.96 -10.73 -10.23
CA ASN A 904 -3.33 -11.08 -8.85
C ASN A 904 -4.79 -10.75 -8.48
N THR A 905 -5.70 -11.00 -9.38
CA THR A 905 -7.07 -10.52 -9.24
C THR A 905 -8.05 -11.63 -9.61
N PRO A 906 -9.04 -11.94 -8.77
CA PRO A 906 -10.07 -12.89 -9.11
C PRO A 906 -10.88 -12.42 -10.32
N ARG A 907 -11.26 -13.35 -11.18
CA ARG A 907 -12.06 -13.04 -12.37
C ARG A 907 -13.45 -12.52 -11.97
N TRP A 908 -14.05 -13.11 -10.96
CA TRP A 908 -15.33 -12.71 -10.42
C TRP A 908 -15.25 -12.47 -8.91
N SER A 909 -15.95 -11.44 -8.47
CA SER A 909 -16.22 -11.20 -7.04
C SER A 909 -17.58 -10.59 -6.86
N THR A 910 -18.22 -10.87 -5.72
CA THR A 910 -19.55 -10.37 -5.41
C THR A 910 -19.72 -10.18 -3.91
N ASN A 911 -20.56 -9.23 -3.54
CA ASN A 911 -21.11 -9.14 -2.19
C ASN A 911 -22.61 -8.84 -2.24
N LEU A 912 -23.31 -9.28 -1.20
CA LEU A 912 -24.72 -9.05 -0.99
C LEU A 912 -24.96 -8.72 0.48
N SER A 913 -25.59 -7.58 0.73
CA SER A 913 -25.89 -7.08 2.06
C SER A 913 -27.40 -6.96 2.24
N PHE A 914 -27.88 -7.40 3.40
CA PHE A 914 -29.26 -7.27 3.83
C PHE A 914 -29.32 -6.71 5.23
N GLY A 915 -30.09 -5.64 5.43
CA GLY A 915 -30.15 -5.01 6.74
C GLY A 915 -31.43 -4.23 6.96
N ASN A 916 -31.64 -3.87 8.21
CA ASN A 916 -32.68 -2.96 8.65
C ASN A 916 -32.13 -2.08 9.77
N ARG A 917 -32.28 -0.76 9.60
CA ARG A 917 -31.78 0.24 10.57
C ARG A 917 -32.53 0.23 11.88
N GLU A 918 -33.79 -0.16 11.86
CA GLU A 918 -34.68 -0.12 13.00
C GLU A 918 -35.79 -1.16 12.82
N ILE A 919 -35.43 -2.42 12.93
CA ILE A 919 -36.38 -3.55 12.84
C ILE A 919 -37.40 -3.48 13.96
N VAL A 920 -36.97 -3.09 15.14
CA VAL A 920 -37.73 -2.60 16.27
C VAL A 920 -37.10 -1.31 16.80
N LYS A 921 -37.80 -0.53 17.57
CA LYS A 921 -37.29 0.77 18.06
C LYS A 921 -35.89 0.66 18.64
N ASN A 922 -34.95 1.41 18.08
CA ASN A 922 -33.55 1.51 18.49
C ASN A 922 -32.69 0.24 18.24
N ILE A 923 -33.19 -0.74 17.51
CA ILE A 923 -32.40 -1.93 17.16
C ILE A 923 -32.34 -2.09 15.65
N GLY A 924 -31.12 -2.13 15.13
CA GLY A 924 -30.83 -2.39 13.73
C GLY A 924 -29.93 -3.61 13.55
N PHE A 925 -29.91 -4.16 12.35
CA PHE A 925 -28.99 -5.24 11.98
C PHE A 925 -28.51 -5.10 10.54
N ASN A 926 -27.39 -5.73 10.23
CA ASN A 926 -26.89 -5.90 8.88
C ASN A 926 -26.18 -7.25 8.77
N VAL A 927 -26.40 -7.94 7.66
CA VAL A 927 -25.70 -9.18 7.29
C VAL A 927 -25.13 -8.96 5.90
N THR A 928 -23.86 -9.33 5.68
CA THR A 928 -23.18 -9.20 4.39
C THR A 928 -22.49 -10.50 4.03
N TRP A 929 -22.89 -11.08 2.90
CA TRP A 929 -22.22 -12.21 2.29
C TRP A 929 -21.26 -11.73 1.22
N ARG A 930 -20.03 -12.31 1.17
CA ARG A 930 -19.02 -12.07 0.15
C ARG A 930 -18.56 -13.38 -0.45
N TRP A 931 -18.24 -13.33 -1.73
CA TRP A 931 -17.63 -14.44 -2.46
C TRP A 931 -16.64 -13.90 -3.49
N GLN A 932 -15.54 -14.61 -3.68
CA GLN A 932 -14.62 -14.40 -4.80
C GLN A 932 -14.17 -15.73 -5.42
N ASP A 933 -13.89 -15.67 -6.71
CA ASP A 933 -13.36 -16.79 -7.48
C ASP A 933 -11.89 -17.08 -7.12
N SER A 934 -11.43 -18.28 -7.48
CA SER A 934 -10.02 -18.65 -7.41
C SER A 934 -9.19 -17.88 -8.46
N PHE A 935 -7.92 -17.65 -8.16
CA PHE A 935 -7.00 -17.01 -9.09
C PHE A 935 -5.55 -17.40 -8.81
N LEU A 936 -4.68 -17.19 -9.81
CA LEU A 936 -3.24 -17.35 -9.65
C LEU A 936 -2.64 -16.08 -9.04
N TRP A 937 -1.92 -16.25 -7.94
CA TRP A 937 -1.08 -15.21 -7.37
C TRP A 937 0.35 -15.35 -7.88
N GLU A 938 0.93 -14.23 -8.30
CA GLU A 938 2.30 -14.15 -8.81
C GLU A 938 3.05 -13.04 -8.09
N SER A 939 4.14 -13.37 -7.43
CA SER A 939 5.03 -12.41 -6.81
C SER A 939 6.47 -12.91 -6.78
N PRO A 940 7.47 -12.02 -6.59
CA PRO A 940 8.87 -12.45 -6.46
C PRO A 940 9.14 -13.31 -5.22
N LEU A 941 8.24 -13.36 -4.26
CA LEU A 941 8.37 -14.16 -3.04
C LEU A 941 7.77 -15.55 -3.23
N VAL A 942 6.56 -15.62 -3.77
CA VAL A 942 5.81 -16.88 -3.93
C VAL A 942 4.82 -16.76 -5.08
N THR A 943 4.68 -17.84 -5.84
CA THR A 943 3.64 -18.01 -6.86
C THR A 943 2.78 -19.21 -6.48
N GLY A 944 1.46 -19.05 -6.51
CA GLY A 944 0.56 -20.14 -6.16
C GLY A 944 -0.92 -19.82 -6.34
N GLY A 945 -1.75 -20.86 -6.37
CA GLY A 945 -3.19 -20.73 -6.49
C GLY A 945 -3.83 -20.24 -5.18
N VAL A 946 -4.65 -19.21 -5.26
CA VAL A 946 -5.56 -18.78 -4.19
C VAL A 946 -6.92 -19.40 -4.47
N ALA A 947 -7.43 -20.20 -3.55
CA ALA A 947 -8.72 -20.86 -3.71
C ALA A 947 -9.88 -19.86 -3.63
N ALA A 948 -10.99 -20.18 -4.29
CA ALA A 948 -12.24 -19.45 -4.09
C ALA A 948 -12.71 -19.56 -2.64
N TYR A 949 -13.27 -18.49 -2.10
CA TYR A 949 -13.81 -18.49 -0.74
C TYR A 949 -15.09 -17.66 -0.61
N SER A 950 -15.80 -17.91 0.46
CA SER A 950 -17.04 -17.22 0.80
C SER A 950 -17.06 -16.90 2.30
N THR A 951 -17.45 -15.69 2.66
CA THR A 951 -17.58 -15.25 4.06
C THR A 951 -18.95 -14.65 4.32
N LEU A 952 -19.42 -14.75 5.56
CA LEU A 952 -20.65 -14.13 6.03
C LEU A 952 -20.33 -13.27 7.25
N ASP A 953 -20.55 -11.95 7.14
CA ASP A 953 -20.44 -11.01 8.25
C ASP A 953 -21.83 -10.65 8.78
N GLY A 954 -21.92 -10.35 10.06
CA GLY A 954 -23.17 -9.92 10.66
C GLY A 954 -22.97 -8.96 11.82
N GLN A 955 -23.95 -8.08 12.03
CA GLN A 955 -23.97 -7.20 13.18
C GLN A 955 -25.39 -6.89 13.63
N VAL A 956 -25.54 -6.61 14.94
CA VAL A 956 -26.73 -6.01 15.55
C VAL A 956 -26.30 -4.76 16.31
N THR A 957 -26.99 -3.65 16.09
CA THR A 957 -26.73 -2.37 16.78
C THR A 957 -27.90 -1.98 17.66
N PHE A 958 -27.60 -1.67 18.90
CA PHE A 958 -28.53 -1.15 19.89
C PHE A 958 -28.23 0.34 20.09
N HIS A 959 -29.18 1.20 19.72
CA HIS A 959 -29.09 2.63 19.95
C HIS A 959 -29.63 3.00 21.34
N LEU A 960 -28.90 3.78 22.09
CA LEU A 960 -29.24 4.27 23.42
C LEU A 960 -29.29 5.79 23.40
N PRO A 961 -30.35 6.41 22.82
CA PRO A 961 -30.39 7.86 22.55
C PRO A 961 -30.20 8.71 23.79
N LYS A 962 -30.77 8.30 24.95
CA LYS A 962 -30.60 9.01 26.22
C LYS A 962 -29.16 9.10 26.70
N LEU A 963 -28.34 8.11 26.35
CA LEU A 963 -26.91 8.06 26.66
C LEU A 963 -26.03 8.54 25.51
N LYS A 964 -26.63 9.03 24.42
CA LYS A 964 -25.92 9.40 23.17
C LYS A 964 -24.96 8.31 22.70
N SER A 965 -25.36 7.06 22.86
CA SER A 965 -24.49 5.90 22.61
C SER A 965 -25.13 4.84 21.73
N ALA A 966 -24.29 4.01 21.16
CA ALA A 966 -24.67 2.81 20.44
C ALA A 966 -23.75 1.65 20.86
N VAL A 967 -24.33 0.47 21.00
CA VAL A 967 -23.62 -0.78 21.24
C VAL A 967 -23.80 -1.65 20.01
N LYS A 968 -22.69 -2.07 19.39
CA LYS A 968 -22.67 -2.97 18.24
C LYS A 968 -22.10 -4.32 18.66
N LEU A 969 -22.86 -5.39 18.44
CA LEU A 969 -22.38 -6.77 18.48
C LEU A 969 -22.14 -7.21 17.03
N GLY A 970 -20.96 -7.67 16.69
CA GLY A 970 -20.64 -8.01 15.31
C GLY A 970 -19.68 -9.18 15.19
N ALA A 971 -19.70 -9.80 14.03
CA ALA A 971 -18.76 -10.82 13.62
C ALA A 971 -18.39 -10.62 12.15
N SER A 972 -17.10 -10.64 11.86
CA SER A 972 -16.59 -10.86 10.52
C SER A 972 -16.34 -12.34 10.35
N ASP A 973 -16.81 -12.92 9.23
CA ASP A 973 -16.79 -14.36 8.99
C ASP A 973 -17.37 -15.19 10.16
N ILE A 974 -18.69 -15.10 10.33
CA ILE A 974 -19.45 -15.73 11.44
C ILE A 974 -19.14 -17.22 11.59
N PHE A 975 -18.84 -17.92 10.48
CA PHE A 975 -18.58 -19.37 10.49
C PHE A 975 -17.11 -19.72 10.72
N ASN A 976 -16.24 -18.70 10.93
CA ASN A 976 -14.80 -18.89 11.10
C ASN A 976 -14.16 -19.71 9.97
N HIS A 977 -14.55 -19.44 8.72
CA HIS A 977 -14.00 -20.11 7.56
C HIS A 977 -12.56 -19.63 7.32
N ARG A 978 -11.61 -20.56 7.30
CA ARG A 978 -10.19 -20.21 7.15
C ARG A 978 -9.82 -20.04 5.68
N TYR A 979 -9.38 -18.85 5.32
CA TYR A 979 -9.02 -18.51 3.93
C TYR A 979 -7.78 -17.63 3.85
N ILE A 980 -7.17 -17.57 2.67
CA ILE A 980 -6.08 -16.65 2.35
C ILE A 980 -6.53 -15.72 1.21
N GLN A 981 -6.10 -14.48 1.24
CA GLN A 981 -6.38 -13.52 0.18
C GLN A 981 -5.28 -13.48 -0.88
N TYR A 982 -4.09 -13.98 -0.57
CA TYR A 982 -2.96 -14.06 -1.50
C TYR A 982 -1.96 -15.13 -1.05
N ALA A 983 -1.18 -15.68 -2.01
CA ALA A 983 -0.19 -16.70 -1.71
C ALA A 983 0.92 -16.15 -0.78
N GLY A 984 1.24 -16.91 0.26
CA GLY A 984 2.13 -16.50 1.34
C GLY A 984 1.53 -15.52 2.33
N GLY A 985 0.27 -15.11 2.15
CA GLY A 985 -0.47 -14.26 3.08
C GLY A 985 -0.91 -14.99 4.35
N PRO A 986 -1.48 -14.24 5.32
CA PRO A 986 -2.00 -14.82 6.53
C PRO A 986 -3.28 -15.65 6.27
N THR A 987 -3.48 -16.67 7.07
CA THR A 987 -4.75 -17.43 7.13
C THR A 987 -5.72 -16.66 8.00
N ILE A 988 -6.74 -16.07 7.37
CA ILE A 988 -7.76 -15.22 8.02
C ILE A 988 -8.90 -16.12 8.49
N GLY A 989 -9.44 -15.84 9.65
CA GLY A 989 -10.61 -16.49 10.24
C GLY A 989 -11.59 -15.48 10.82
N GLY A 990 -12.53 -15.96 11.63
CA GLY A 990 -13.57 -15.15 12.26
C GLY A 990 -13.04 -14.19 13.33
N LEU A 991 -13.58 -12.96 13.33
CA LEU A 991 -13.37 -11.96 14.38
C LEU A 991 -14.72 -11.55 14.96
N TYR A 992 -14.96 -11.87 16.23
CA TYR A 992 -16.19 -11.57 16.96
C TYR A 992 -15.95 -10.41 17.91
N TYR A 993 -16.83 -9.41 17.92
CA TYR A 993 -16.56 -8.18 18.67
C TYR A 993 -17.81 -7.51 19.25
N VAL A 994 -17.56 -6.76 20.31
CA VAL A 994 -18.48 -5.78 20.88
C VAL A 994 -17.84 -4.41 20.75
N ALA A 995 -18.58 -3.44 20.23
CA ALA A 995 -18.12 -2.07 20.15
C ALA A 995 -19.13 -1.11 20.77
N VAL A 996 -18.63 -0.15 21.55
CA VAL A 996 -19.43 0.91 22.17
C VAL A 996 -18.98 2.24 21.59
N THR A 997 -19.93 3.03 21.09
CA THR A 997 -19.69 4.39 20.62
C THR A 997 -20.53 5.35 21.44
N VAL A 998 -19.91 6.39 21.98
CA VAL A 998 -20.58 7.54 22.61
C VAL A 998 -20.23 8.77 21.82
N ASP A 999 -21.22 9.58 21.41
CA ASP A 999 -20.97 10.65 20.46
C ASP A 999 -21.59 11.97 20.95
N GLY A 1000 -20.80 13.06 20.90
CA GLY A 1000 -21.27 14.42 21.16
C GLY A 1000 -21.59 14.76 22.62
N LEU A 1001 -20.87 14.17 23.58
CA LEU A 1001 -20.88 14.67 24.95
C LEU A 1001 -20.15 16.02 25.05
N LEU A 1002 -20.46 16.82 26.08
CA LEU A 1002 -19.76 18.11 26.35
C LEU A 1002 -19.68 19.04 25.12
N LYS A 1003 -20.81 19.25 24.45
CA LYS A 1003 -20.90 20.22 23.32
C LYS A 1003 -20.71 21.65 23.74
#